data_3d138a9fa05d61fe5865f3d4f6bd69df
#
_entry.id   3d138a9fa05d61fe5865f3d4f6bd69df
#
_cell.length_a   1.000
_cell.length_b   1.000
_cell.length_c   1.000
_cell.angle_alpha   90.00
_cell.angle_beta   90.00
_cell.angle_gamma   90.00
#
_symmetry.space_group_name_H-M   'P 1'
#
loop_
_entity.id
_entity.type
_entity.pdbx_description
1 polymer ?
#
loop_
_entity_poly.entity_id
_entity_poly.type
_entity_poly.pdbx_seq_one_letter_code
_entity_poly.pdbx_strand_id
1 'polypeptide(L)'
;MEVSCLGFVNVVMEIDVTKDIEGLDIRLKESSLALDEVVVTAQKAKDGLSTSHNLGRDALNHLQLSNMTDVAALLPGGKTINPDLTSENQFSLREGGSNAGNSAFGTAVEVDGVRLGNNASFGDMGGVDTRSVAVENIESIEVITGVPSAEYGDLSSGMVKINTRKGRTPVNLTFSVNPRTYQTSVSKGIDLQEDNGVLNLSAEWARAVKKLISPYESYTRSGLTLNYSNTFAKVLRFEAGFTGNIGGMDSKDDPDAFTGEYEKERDNVFRGNTSLTWLLNKSWVTNLKLDASVNFNDNLYHYHKYESYGSSQPAVHAEQEGYFLAERLPLTYFSDQIIDSKELDFAASLKYNWHKRWDDMKSSLKAGVQWKANGNVGEGEYYKDPSLAANGYRPRPYSQYPFMHNLSVYAEEHLTMPVASTKLEVTAGLRLENVFIKNSLYNKKTTLSPRFNAKWQLSDGLSIRGGWGITEKLPSYHVLYPKQEYRDIQTYGFSHGDQTSYIYYTQPYTVTYNPDLHWQRNSNSEVGIDAAFADMKVSLVGFYNVTKGTYNFLNVYEPYSYDILQRPEGFVMPDNPQIKVDSQTGMMYVRGSQDEYWTPMDVKVTDRTYAKSTKQNNGADVKRAGAELVVEFPEIKPLKTTFRLDAAYTYTKYLNEQLSAYYQKGWSHTTLADRSYQYLGIYANGGNDDSVTNGKITHNLDANLTAITHIPQARIIITCRLEATLLRRSRNLSQYNCAEYAFTVSETDNNPTGGNIYDGKSYTAIYPVSYMDLDGNVHPFTAAQAADPDFANLILKSDNIYTFAQDGYGMYMSANLSITKEIGDHVSLSFFANNFTNSRPYVKSMATGVGAIFTPVFYYGLTCRLKF
;
A
#
# COMPACT_ATOMS: atom_id res chain seq x y z
N MET A 1 5.29 -33.68 19.48
CA MET A 1 3.96 -33.10 19.40
C MET A 1 3.96 -31.81 20.22
N GLU A 2 3.48 -30.75 19.67
CA GLU A 2 3.23 -29.49 20.39
C GLU A 2 1.72 -29.33 20.58
N VAL A 3 1.30 -29.04 21.81
CA VAL A 3 -0.08 -28.81 22.17
C VAL A 3 -0.20 -27.40 22.70
N SER A 4 -1.03 -26.60 22.07
CA SER A 4 -1.30 -25.22 22.45
C SER A 4 -2.79 -24.98 22.67
N CYS A 5 -3.10 -24.17 23.66
CA CYS A 5 -4.43 -23.68 23.91
C CYS A 5 -4.36 -22.24 24.37
N LEU A 6 -5.26 -21.39 23.89
CA LEU A 6 -5.27 -19.98 24.26
C LEU A 6 -5.42 -19.81 25.78
N GLY A 7 -4.54 -19.02 26.39
CA GLY A 7 -4.51 -18.81 27.83
C GLY A 7 -3.81 -19.93 28.60
N PHE A 8 -3.16 -20.85 27.90
CA PHE A 8 -2.34 -21.91 28.49
C PHE A 8 -0.93 -21.93 27.92
N VAL A 9 0.01 -22.43 28.69
CA VAL A 9 1.40 -22.63 28.23
C VAL A 9 1.45 -23.78 27.26
N ASN A 10 2.10 -23.57 26.09
CA ASN A 10 2.32 -24.64 25.14
C ASN A 10 3.14 -25.78 25.75
N VAL A 11 2.69 -27.01 25.57
CA VAL A 11 3.43 -28.21 25.97
C VAL A 11 4.01 -28.89 24.75
N VAL A 12 5.33 -29.06 24.73
CA VAL A 12 6.03 -29.85 23.72
C VAL A 12 6.40 -31.17 24.36
N MET A 13 5.98 -32.26 23.73
CA MET A 13 6.33 -33.60 24.20
C MET A 13 6.76 -34.49 23.02
N GLU A 14 7.75 -35.32 23.24
CA GLU A 14 8.11 -36.36 22.30
C GLU A 14 7.17 -37.56 22.50
N ILE A 15 6.57 -38.01 21.40
CA ILE A 15 5.69 -39.18 21.39
C ILE A 15 6.26 -40.12 20.34
N ASP A 16 6.57 -41.34 20.79
CA ASP A 16 6.97 -42.39 19.85
C ASP A 16 5.70 -43.05 19.28
N VAL A 17 5.40 -42.75 18.03
CA VAL A 17 4.21 -43.24 17.32
C VAL A 17 4.55 -44.58 16.63
N THR A 18 4.79 -45.60 17.42
CA THR A 18 5.03 -46.99 16.94
C THR A 18 3.73 -47.80 16.89
N LYS A 19 2.68 -47.37 17.56
CA LYS A 19 1.33 -48.02 17.65
C LYS A 19 0.28 -46.94 17.89
N ASP A 20 -0.99 -47.32 17.73
CA ASP A 20 -2.11 -46.45 18.09
C ASP A 20 -2.05 -46.13 19.58
N ILE A 21 -2.11 -44.82 19.93
CA ILE A 21 -2.11 -44.36 21.32
C ILE A 21 -3.49 -43.84 21.62
N GLU A 22 -4.19 -44.52 22.55
CA GLU A 22 -5.48 -44.10 23.05
C GLU A 22 -5.35 -43.55 24.47
N GLY A 23 -6.17 -42.53 24.83
CA GLY A 23 -6.24 -41.98 26.17
C GLY A 23 -5.08 -41.09 26.58
N LEU A 24 -4.40 -40.41 25.63
CA LEU A 24 -3.35 -39.45 25.93
C LEU A 24 -3.96 -38.23 26.63
N ASP A 25 -3.75 -38.09 27.93
CA ASP A 25 -4.19 -36.94 28.75
C ASP A 25 -3.06 -35.91 28.80
N ILE A 26 -3.27 -34.76 28.18
CA ILE A 26 -2.30 -33.67 28.14
C ILE A 26 -2.86 -32.52 28.95
N ARG A 27 -2.24 -32.23 30.08
CA ARG A 27 -2.62 -31.14 30.97
C ARG A 27 -1.80 -29.89 30.67
N LEU A 28 -2.48 -28.86 30.27
CA LEU A 28 -1.91 -27.56 30.04
C LEU A 28 -2.01 -26.73 31.34
N LYS A 29 -0.95 -25.94 31.62
CA LYS A 29 -0.97 -24.93 32.70
C LYS A 29 -1.48 -23.63 32.11
N GLU A 30 -2.31 -22.89 32.85
CA GLU A 30 -2.73 -21.55 32.43
C GLU A 30 -1.52 -20.63 32.28
N SER A 31 -1.52 -19.88 31.19
CA SER A 31 -0.52 -18.83 30.94
C SER A 31 -0.77 -17.66 31.89
N SER A 32 0.21 -17.30 32.70
CA SER A 32 0.17 -16.11 33.55
C SER A 32 1.59 -15.56 33.71
N LEU A 33 1.71 -14.28 34.10
CA LEU A 33 3.00 -13.69 34.40
C LEU A 33 3.67 -14.27 35.67
N ALA A 34 3.02 -15.23 36.33
CA ALA A 34 3.64 -16.00 37.42
C ALA A 34 4.58 -17.09 36.90
N LEU A 35 4.55 -17.41 35.61
CA LEU A 35 5.42 -18.40 34.98
C LEU A 35 6.76 -17.80 34.57
N ASP A 36 7.81 -18.58 34.58
CA ASP A 36 9.16 -18.12 34.25
C ASP A 36 9.40 -17.91 32.73
N GLU A 37 8.51 -18.39 31.88
CA GLU A 37 8.67 -18.29 30.43
C GLU A 37 7.47 -17.56 29.78
N VAL A 38 7.64 -16.25 29.56
CA VAL A 38 6.69 -15.42 28.82
C VAL A 38 7.41 -14.70 27.66
N VAL A 39 6.94 -14.91 26.44
CA VAL A 39 7.55 -14.32 25.22
C VAL A 39 6.81 -13.05 24.83
N VAL A 40 7.46 -11.90 24.96
CA VAL A 40 6.89 -10.56 24.67
C VAL A 40 7.52 -9.87 23.45
N THR A 41 8.22 -10.60 22.62
CA THR A 41 8.86 -10.09 21.40
C THR A 41 8.52 -10.94 20.18
N ALA A 42 8.73 -10.37 18.99
CA ALA A 42 8.64 -11.14 17.76
C ALA A 42 9.69 -12.25 17.77
N GLN A 43 9.24 -13.46 17.57
CA GLN A 43 10.09 -14.65 17.48
C GLN A 43 10.26 -15.07 16.04
N LYS A 44 11.44 -15.54 15.70
CA LYS A 44 11.66 -16.21 14.43
C LYS A 44 10.86 -17.52 14.41
N ALA A 45 10.27 -17.87 13.27
CA ALA A 45 9.64 -19.18 13.12
C ALA A 45 10.66 -20.30 13.31
N LYS A 46 10.42 -21.21 14.28
CA LYS A 46 11.37 -22.27 14.67
C LYS A 46 11.73 -23.20 13.50
N ASP A 47 10.76 -23.49 12.64
CA ASP A 47 10.90 -24.40 11.50
C ASP A 47 10.98 -23.69 10.15
N GLY A 48 11.09 -22.37 10.15
CA GLY A 48 11.11 -21.56 8.93
C GLY A 48 12.42 -21.68 8.17
N LEU A 49 12.36 -22.16 6.93
CA LEU A 49 13.48 -22.07 5.99
C LEU A 49 13.62 -20.66 5.45
N SER A 50 12.52 -19.97 5.26
CA SER A 50 12.43 -18.57 4.86
C SER A 50 12.44 -17.64 6.08
N THR A 51 12.85 -16.39 5.89
CA THR A 51 12.80 -15.39 6.95
C THR A 51 11.36 -15.02 7.25
N SER A 52 10.90 -15.39 8.44
CA SER A 52 9.60 -15.00 8.97
C SER A 52 9.67 -14.70 10.47
N HIS A 53 8.78 -13.82 10.93
CA HIS A 53 8.68 -13.37 12.30
C HIS A 53 7.27 -13.65 12.83
N ASN A 54 7.18 -14.40 13.93
CA ASN A 54 5.93 -14.75 14.59
C ASN A 54 5.74 -13.93 15.87
N LEU A 55 4.56 -13.37 16.03
CA LEU A 55 4.10 -12.72 17.25
C LEU A 55 2.92 -13.52 17.80
N GLY A 56 3.09 -14.09 18.97
CA GLY A 56 2.03 -14.77 19.69
C GLY A 56 1.23 -13.81 20.57
N ARG A 57 0.18 -14.33 21.19
CA ARG A 57 -0.78 -13.58 22.00
C ARG A 57 -0.13 -12.84 23.17
N ASP A 58 0.86 -13.44 23.83
CA ASP A 58 1.53 -12.79 24.97
C ASP A 58 2.24 -11.50 24.57
N ALA A 59 2.94 -11.53 23.43
CA ALA A 59 3.56 -10.33 22.87
C ALA A 59 2.51 -9.26 22.52
N LEU A 60 1.40 -9.67 21.87
CA LEU A 60 0.32 -8.75 21.49
C LEU A 60 -0.37 -8.12 22.71
N ASN A 61 -0.58 -8.89 23.76
CA ASN A 61 -1.16 -8.38 25.03
C ASN A 61 -0.27 -7.37 25.72
N HIS A 62 1.05 -7.61 25.72
CA HIS A 62 2.01 -6.72 26.38
C HIS A 62 2.25 -5.42 25.60
N LEU A 63 2.25 -5.50 24.28
CA LEU A 63 2.55 -4.36 23.40
C LEU A 63 1.40 -3.38 23.21
N GLN A 64 0.17 -3.81 23.50
CA GLN A 64 -1.04 -2.98 23.44
C GLN A 64 -1.21 -2.30 22.09
N LEU A 65 -1.15 -3.09 21.03
CA LEU A 65 -1.32 -2.62 19.66
C LEU A 65 -2.69 -1.95 19.50
N SER A 66 -2.74 -0.80 18.88
CA SER A 66 -3.99 -0.11 18.55
C SER A 66 -4.41 -0.35 17.11
N ASN A 67 -3.45 -0.60 16.22
CA ASN A 67 -3.66 -0.98 14.84
C ASN A 67 -2.66 -2.06 14.39
N MET A 68 -2.91 -2.64 13.23
CA MET A 68 -2.09 -3.74 12.74
C MET A 68 -0.68 -3.32 12.32
N THR A 69 -0.49 -2.10 11.87
CA THR A 69 0.82 -1.61 11.41
C THR A 69 1.80 -1.36 12.55
N ASP A 70 1.32 -1.27 13.80
CA ASP A 70 2.18 -1.18 15.00
C ASP A 70 3.09 -2.41 15.13
N VAL A 71 2.70 -3.54 14.55
CA VAL A 71 3.50 -4.78 14.49
C VAL A 71 4.83 -4.57 13.76
N ALA A 72 4.87 -3.66 12.79
CA ALA A 72 6.09 -3.37 12.04
C ALA A 72 7.23 -2.85 12.93
N ALA A 73 6.90 -2.19 14.05
CA ALA A 73 7.88 -1.74 15.04
C ALA A 73 8.67 -2.89 15.68
N LEU A 74 8.14 -4.11 15.68
CA LEU A 74 8.75 -5.29 16.31
C LEU A 74 9.66 -6.08 15.37
N LEU A 75 9.63 -5.76 14.08
CA LEU A 75 10.57 -6.33 13.11
C LEU A 75 11.97 -5.74 13.32
N PRO A 76 13.04 -6.42 12.87
CA PRO A 76 14.39 -5.90 13.01
C PRO A 76 14.53 -4.49 12.44
N GLY A 77 15.05 -3.55 13.23
CA GLY A 77 15.17 -2.14 12.86
C GLY A 77 13.86 -1.36 12.83
N GLY A 78 12.73 -1.97 13.15
CA GLY A 78 11.42 -1.30 13.17
C GLY A 78 11.36 -0.17 14.19
N LYS A 79 10.56 0.87 13.91
CA LYS A 79 10.38 2.05 14.76
C LYS A 79 8.96 2.17 15.25
N THR A 80 8.78 2.55 16.48
CA THR A 80 7.47 2.83 17.06
C THR A 80 6.88 4.11 16.47
N ILE A 81 5.66 3.99 16.00
CA ILE A 81 4.82 5.11 15.53
C ILE A 81 3.66 5.25 16.51
N ASN A 82 3.23 6.47 16.80
CA ASN A 82 2.06 6.65 17.63
C ASN A 82 0.81 6.16 16.90
N PRO A 83 -0.05 5.36 17.57
CA PRO A 83 -1.25 4.81 16.96
C PRO A 83 -2.16 5.87 16.37
N ASP A 84 -2.63 5.64 15.15
CA ASP A 84 -3.57 6.50 14.45
C ASP A 84 -4.56 5.66 13.63
N LEU A 85 -5.83 5.64 14.02
CA LEU A 85 -6.91 5.00 13.26
C LEU A 85 -7.65 5.98 12.33
N THR A 86 -7.30 7.26 12.35
CA THR A 86 -7.90 8.26 11.46
C THR A 86 -7.21 8.33 10.09
N SER A 87 -6.09 7.64 9.94
CA SER A 87 -5.36 7.48 8.67
C SER A 87 -5.37 6.03 8.23
N GLU A 88 -5.31 5.76 6.94
CA GLU A 88 -5.16 4.41 6.41
C GLU A 88 -3.90 3.75 6.96
N ASN A 89 -4.03 2.47 7.33
CA ASN A 89 -2.96 1.68 7.91
C ASN A 89 -2.54 0.57 6.94
N GLN A 90 -1.45 0.76 6.21
CA GLN A 90 -0.95 -0.14 5.19
C GLN A 90 0.41 -0.72 5.58
N PHE A 91 0.61 -2.02 5.32
CA PHE A 91 1.90 -2.66 5.53
C PHE A 91 2.87 -2.40 4.37
N SER A 92 4.09 -2.04 4.75
CA SER A 92 5.20 -1.92 3.84
C SER A 92 6.43 -2.61 4.45
N LEU A 93 6.98 -3.60 3.74
CA LEU A 93 8.02 -4.47 4.25
C LEU A 93 9.37 -4.20 3.56
N ARG A 94 10.47 -4.07 4.35
CA ARG A 94 11.85 -3.86 3.86
C ARG A 94 12.02 -2.65 2.92
N GLU A 95 11.28 -1.55 3.13
CA GLU A 95 11.30 -0.37 2.25
C GLU A 95 12.44 0.61 2.53
N GLY A 96 12.96 0.63 3.72
CA GLY A 96 14.00 1.60 4.09
C GLY A 96 13.54 3.06 4.02
N GLY A 97 12.25 3.34 4.25
CA GLY A 97 11.67 4.69 4.25
C GLY A 97 11.42 5.31 2.88
N SER A 98 11.38 4.48 1.83
CA SER A 98 11.06 4.91 0.46
C SER A 98 9.88 4.09 -0.08
N ASN A 99 8.79 4.71 -0.46
CA ASN A 99 7.64 4.04 -1.11
C ASN A 99 7.92 3.69 -2.59
N ALA A 100 9.18 3.50 -2.95
CA ALA A 100 9.58 3.18 -4.29
C ALA A 100 9.06 1.81 -4.73
N GLY A 101 8.47 1.76 -5.90
CA GLY A 101 8.05 0.52 -6.54
C GLY A 101 6.80 -0.11 -5.95
N ASN A 102 5.89 0.68 -5.38
CA ASN A 102 4.58 0.23 -4.92
C ASN A 102 4.66 -0.97 -3.96
N SER A 103 5.57 -0.94 -2.98
CA SER A 103 5.81 -2.10 -2.12
C SER A 103 4.66 -2.37 -1.17
N ALA A 104 3.93 -1.36 -0.72
CA ALA A 104 2.71 -1.53 0.03
C ALA A 104 1.63 -2.27 -0.80
N PHE A 105 1.46 -1.91 -2.09
CA PHE A 105 0.60 -2.61 -3.03
C PHE A 105 1.01 -4.08 -3.22
N GLY A 106 2.30 -4.35 -3.22
CA GLY A 106 2.88 -5.69 -3.36
C GLY A 106 2.85 -6.53 -2.09
N THR A 107 2.51 -5.97 -0.93
CA THR A 107 2.45 -6.69 0.35
C THR A 107 1.11 -7.40 0.50
N ALA A 108 1.17 -8.71 0.71
CA ALA A 108 -0.01 -9.54 0.92
C ALA A 108 -0.48 -9.49 2.38
N VAL A 109 -1.77 -9.33 2.62
CA VAL A 109 -2.37 -9.47 3.96
C VAL A 109 -3.47 -10.52 3.92
N GLU A 110 -3.43 -11.50 4.83
CA GLU A 110 -4.46 -12.51 5.00
C GLU A 110 -4.93 -12.60 6.44
N VAL A 111 -6.24 -12.73 6.64
CA VAL A 111 -6.88 -12.95 7.95
C VAL A 111 -7.63 -14.27 7.88
N ASP A 112 -7.23 -15.25 8.69
CA ASP A 112 -7.80 -16.62 8.71
C ASP A 112 -7.86 -17.29 7.32
N GLY A 113 -6.87 -17.01 6.47
CA GLY A 113 -6.81 -17.50 5.09
C GLY A 113 -7.63 -16.72 4.08
N VAL A 114 -8.35 -15.66 4.50
CA VAL A 114 -9.01 -14.70 3.60
C VAL A 114 -8.02 -13.65 3.18
N ARG A 115 -7.75 -13.57 1.88
CA ARG A 115 -6.93 -12.48 1.32
C ARG A 115 -7.69 -11.17 1.38
N LEU A 116 -7.08 -10.15 1.97
CA LEU A 116 -7.55 -8.78 1.83
C LEU A 116 -7.09 -8.28 0.46
N GLY A 117 -8.04 -8.06 -0.45
CA GLY A 117 -7.73 -7.69 -1.83
C GLY A 117 -7.47 -6.20 -1.99
N ASN A 118 -6.67 -5.86 -3.00
CA ASN A 118 -6.46 -4.50 -3.49
C ASN A 118 -6.40 -4.44 -5.03
N ASN A 119 -6.81 -5.52 -5.71
CA ASN A 119 -6.77 -5.61 -7.17
C ASN A 119 -7.97 -4.95 -7.83
N ALA A 120 -9.15 -4.98 -7.19
CA ALA A 120 -10.38 -4.40 -7.72
C ALA A 120 -10.57 -2.91 -7.39
N SER A 121 -9.58 -2.31 -6.76
CA SER A 121 -9.57 -0.88 -6.43
C SER A 121 -9.30 -0.02 -7.67
N PHE A 122 -10.05 1.08 -7.79
CA PHE A 122 -9.80 2.16 -8.75
C PHE A 122 -9.04 3.35 -8.13
N GLY A 123 -8.75 3.28 -6.83
CA GLY A 123 -7.88 4.24 -6.15
C GLY A 123 -6.40 4.03 -6.46
N ASP A 124 -5.54 4.79 -5.82
CA ASP A 124 -4.09 4.69 -5.99
C ASP A 124 -3.58 3.27 -5.70
N MET A 125 -2.41 2.93 -6.25
CA MET A 125 -1.75 1.65 -6.02
C MET A 125 -1.15 1.59 -4.60
N GLY A 126 -2.01 1.71 -3.61
CA GLY A 126 -1.70 1.58 -2.19
C GLY A 126 -1.71 0.15 -1.69
N GLY A 127 -1.28 -0.05 -0.45
CA GLY A 127 -1.45 -1.29 0.28
C GLY A 127 -2.90 -1.52 0.72
N VAL A 128 -3.14 -2.65 1.33
CA VAL A 128 -4.43 -2.93 1.96
C VAL A 128 -4.56 -2.13 3.24
N ASP A 129 -5.67 -1.42 3.41
CA ASP A 129 -5.99 -0.78 4.68
C ASP A 129 -6.39 -1.84 5.71
N THR A 130 -5.70 -1.84 6.85
CA THR A 130 -5.91 -2.81 7.93
C THR A 130 -6.71 -2.24 9.09
N ARG A 131 -7.27 -1.03 8.99
CA ARG A 131 -8.13 -0.44 10.03
C ARG A 131 -9.33 -1.33 10.38
N SER A 132 -9.82 -2.11 9.41
CA SER A 132 -10.93 -3.07 9.61
C SER A 132 -10.54 -4.34 10.37
N VAL A 133 -9.28 -4.52 10.79
CA VAL A 133 -8.82 -5.72 11.50
C VAL A 133 -8.74 -5.44 13.01
N ALA A 134 -9.58 -6.13 13.77
CA ALA A 134 -9.65 -6.05 15.22
C ALA A 134 -8.42 -6.66 15.91
N VAL A 135 -7.57 -5.85 16.50
CA VAL A 135 -6.31 -6.32 17.13
C VAL A 135 -6.57 -7.22 18.33
N GLU A 136 -7.61 -6.95 19.12
CA GLU A 136 -7.89 -7.69 20.35
C GLU A 136 -8.36 -9.13 20.10
N ASN A 137 -8.87 -9.46 18.90
CA ASN A 137 -9.29 -10.81 18.53
C ASN A 137 -8.17 -11.63 17.86
N ILE A 138 -6.97 -11.12 17.77
CA ILE A 138 -5.84 -11.82 17.11
C ILE A 138 -5.17 -12.77 18.09
N GLU A 139 -4.89 -13.99 17.63
CA GLU A 139 -4.11 -15.01 18.33
C GLU A 139 -2.62 -14.91 17.98
N SER A 140 -2.33 -14.78 16.67
CA SER A 140 -0.95 -14.70 16.18
C SER A 140 -0.86 -13.94 14.88
N ILE A 141 0.31 -13.36 14.65
CA ILE A 141 0.67 -12.68 13.41
C ILE A 141 1.99 -13.26 12.92
N GLU A 142 2.03 -13.69 11.67
CA GLU A 142 3.25 -14.11 10.98
C GLU A 142 3.58 -13.10 9.87
N VAL A 143 4.76 -12.51 9.94
CA VAL A 143 5.28 -11.60 8.90
C VAL A 143 6.38 -12.32 8.13
N ILE A 144 6.14 -12.60 6.85
CA ILE A 144 7.05 -13.30 5.95
C ILE A 144 7.73 -12.25 5.07
N THR A 145 9.02 -12.04 5.31
CA THR A 145 9.85 -11.10 4.54
C THR A 145 10.80 -11.78 3.55
N GLY A 146 11.01 -13.08 3.72
CA GLY A 146 11.81 -13.92 2.83
C GLY A 146 11.03 -14.50 1.65
N VAL A 147 11.49 -15.62 1.10
CA VAL A 147 10.83 -16.32 -0.02
C VAL A 147 9.63 -17.12 0.50
N PRO A 148 8.39 -16.73 0.19
CA PRO A 148 7.20 -17.42 0.69
C PRO A 148 6.98 -18.77 -0.01
N SER A 149 6.14 -19.65 0.59
CA SER A 149 5.71 -20.91 -0.03
C SER A 149 5.04 -20.68 -1.39
N ALA A 150 5.17 -21.64 -2.32
CA ALA A 150 4.52 -21.62 -3.63
C ALA A 150 2.98 -21.60 -3.56
N GLU A 151 2.40 -21.95 -2.41
CA GLU A 151 0.97 -21.79 -2.13
C GLU A 151 0.47 -20.35 -2.29
N TYR A 152 1.33 -19.35 -2.02
CA TYR A 152 0.95 -17.95 -2.03
C TYR A 152 1.35 -17.26 -3.34
N GLY A 153 0.38 -16.62 -3.99
CA GLY A 153 0.57 -15.83 -5.23
C GLY A 153 0.03 -14.42 -5.10
N ASP A 154 0.19 -13.63 -6.17
CA ASP A 154 -0.25 -12.25 -6.24
C ASP A 154 0.34 -11.37 -5.14
N LEU A 155 1.67 -11.39 -5.03
CA LEU A 155 2.43 -10.58 -4.08
C LEU A 155 3.84 -10.32 -4.62
N SER A 156 4.46 -9.20 -4.25
CA SER A 156 5.84 -8.87 -4.64
C SER A 156 6.75 -8.43 -3.50
N SER A 157 6.21 -8.04 -2.34
CA SER A 157 7.02 -7.42 -1.28
C SER A 157 7.03 -8.19 0.04
N GLY A 158 6.27 -9.28 0.13
CA GLY A 158 6.15 -10.10 1.33
C GLY A 158 4.69 -10.33 1.74
N MET A 159 4.48 -10.89 2.92
CA MET A 159 3.16 -11.31 3.36
C MET A 159 2.98 -11.15 4.87
N VAL A 160 1.79 -10.74 5.30
CA VAL A 160 1.35 -10.71 6.69
C VAL A 160 0.17 -11.66 6.84
N LYS A 161 0.31 -12.67 7.69
CA LYS A 161 -0.74 -13.63 8.01
C LYS A 161 -1.24 -13.38 9.43
N ILE A 162 -2.52 -13.22 9.57
CA ILE A 162 -3.20 -12.93 10.82
C ILE A 162 -4.14 -14.11 11.13
N ASN A 163 -4.00 -14.67 12.30
CA ASN A 163 -4.91 -15.72 12.79
C ASN A 163 -5.70 -15.16 13.96
N THR A 164 -7.02 -15.27 13.88
CA THR A 164 -7.91 -14.91 14.97
C THR A 164 -8.04 -16.03 15.99
N ARG A 165 -8.57 -15.71 17.15
CA ARG A 165 -8.76 -16.68 18.25
C ARG A 165 -9.73 -17.78 17.86
N LYS A 166 -9.32 -19.01 18.11
CA LYS A 166 -10.11 -20.24 17.90
C LYS A 166 -10.02 -21.13 19.12
N GLY A 167 -10.93 -22.08 19.26
CA GLY A 167 -10.92 -23.02 20.36
C GLY A 167 -11.64 -22.49 21.61
N ARG A 168 -11.66 -23.30 22.67
CA ARG A 168 -12.29 -22.97 23.94
C ARG A 168 -11.50 -21.90 24.67
N THR A 169 -12.13 -20.78 25.03
CA THR A 169 -11.50 -19.69 25.77
C THR A 169 -12.44 -19.14 26.84
N PRO A 170 -11.91 -18.62 27.97
CA PRO A 170 -12.72 -17.91 28.95
C PRO A 170 -13.34 -16.65 28.34
N VAL A 171 -14.26 -16.02 29.07
CA VAL A 171 -14.72 -14.68 28.73
C VAL A 171 -13.57 -13.70 28.92
N ASN A 172 -13.24 -12.94 27.88
CA ASN A 172 -12.28 -11.86 27.96
C ASN A 172 -12.98 -10.55 27.63
N LEU A 173 -12.84 -9.56 28.53
CA LEU A 173 -13.24 -8.18 28.32
C LEU A 173 -12.00 -7.32 28.29
N THR A 174 -11.86 -6.47 27.27
CA THR A 174 -10.74 -5.55 27.16
C THR A 174 -11.24 -4.11 27.01
N PHE A 175 -10.64 -3.21 27.77
CA PHE A 175 -10.83 -1.77 27.69
C PHE A 175 -9.47 -1.12 27.48
N SER A 176 -9.32 -0.40 26.38
CA SER A 176 -8.09 0.29 26.03
C SER A 176 -8.36 1.78 25.81
N VAL A 177 -7.51 2.62 26.34
CA VAL A 177 -7.59 4.08 26.21
C VAL A 177 -6.21 4.66 25.99
N ASN A 178 -6.13 5.54 25.03
CA ASN A 178 -4.98 6.41 24.80
C ASN A 178 -5.49 7.83 24.48
N PRO A 179 -4.65 8.85 24.31
CA PRO A 179 -5.10 10.24 24.12
C PRO A 179 -6.05 10.44 22.95
N ARG A 180 -6.03 9.58 21.94
CA ARG A 180 -6.84 9.74 20.74
C ARG A 180 -7.84 8.62 20.50
N THR A 181 -7.69 7.47 21.17
CA THR A 181 -8.48 6.27 20.86
C THR A 181 -9.10 5.66 22.12
N TYR A 182 -10.37 5.29 22.02
CA TYR A 182 -11.09 4.44 22.98
C TYR A 182 -11.46 3.16 22.27
N GLN A 183 -11.16 2.02 22.90
CA GLN A 183 -11.45 0.70 22.34
C GLN A 183 -11.95 -0.23 23.42
N THR A 184 -12.96 -1.04 23.09
CA THR A 184 -13.47 -2.09 23.97
C THR A 184 -13.78 -3.34 23.17
N SER A 185 -13.55 -4.49 23.76
CA SER A 185 -13.89 -5.77 23.15
C SER A 185 -14.35 -6.80 24.15
N VAL A 186 -15.15 -7.76 23.70
CA VAL A 186 -15.55 -8.95 24.44
C VAL A 186 -15.35 -10.16 23.55
N SER A 187 -14.80 -11.24 24.11
CA SER A 187 -14.64 -12.50 23.38
C SER A 187 -14.86 -13.72 24.30
N LYS A 188 -15.36 -14.81 23.70
CA LYS A 188 -15.54 -16.11 24.38
C LYS A 188 -15.45 -17.25 23.38
N GLY A 189 -14.76 -18.33 23.74
CA GLY A 189 -14.80 -19.62 23.07
C GLY A 189 -15.71 -20.57 23.82
N ILE A 190 -16.81 -21.00 23.19
CA ILE A 190 -17.87 -21.85 23.77
C ILE A 190 -17.68 -23.27 23.24
N ASP A 191 -17.47 -24.20 24.15
CA ASP A 191 -17.56 -25.62 23.85
C ASP A 191 -19.04 -26.02 23.76
N LEU A 192 -19.48 -26.51 22.59
CA LEU A 192 -20.87 -26.87 22.36
C LEU A 192 -21.22 -28.25 22.89
N GLN A 193 -20.28 -28.94 23.56
CA GLN A 193 -20.40 -30.27 24.15
C GLN A 193 -20.79 -31.40 23.15
N GLU A 194 -20.74 -32.65 23.57
CA GLU A 194 -21.21 -33.81 22.80
C GLU A 194 -20.63 -33.88 21.36
N ASP A 195 -19.37 -33.57 21.16
CA ASP A 195 -18.70 -33.57 19.84
C ASP A 195 -19.29 -32.55 18.82
N ASN A 196 -20.07 -31.55 19.28
CA ASN A 196 -20.61 -30.49 18.42
C ASN A 196 -19.63 -29.35 18.09
N GLY A 197 -18.39 -29.47 18.56
CA GLY A 197 -17.31 -28.50 18.23
C GLY A 197 -17.29 -27.29 19.14
N VAL A 198 -16.57 -26.28 18.70
CA VAL A 198 -16.34 -25.03 19.44
C VAL A 198 -16.77 -23.83 18.62
N LEU A 199 -17.47 -22.90 19.25
CA LEU A 199 -17.87 -21.61 18.69
C LEU A 199 -17.13 -20.46 19.40
N ASN A 200 -16.35 -19.66 18.68
CA ASN A 200 -15.76 -18.43 19.18
C ASN A 200 -16.58 -17.23 18.73
N LEU A 201 -16.88 -16.36 19.68
CA LEU A 201 -17.57 -15.10 19.48
C LEU A 201 -16.67 -13.97 19.94
N SER A 202 -16.54 -12.91 19.13
CA SER A 202 -15.86 -11.69 19.53
C SER A 202 -16.62 -10.48 18.99
N ALA A 203 -16.83 -9.49 19.84
CA ALA A 203 -17.37 -8.19 19.45
C ALA A 203 -16.44 -7.08 19.92
N GLU A 204 -16.30 -6.04 19.14
CA GLU A 204 -15.48 -4.87 19.50
C GLU A 204 -16.12 -3.57 19.05
N TRP A 205 -15.73 -2.52 19.71
CA TRP A 205 -15.99 -1.13 19.32
C TRP A 205 -14.73 -0.29 19.53
N ALA A 206 -14.42 0.57 18.56
CA ALA A 206 -13.33 1.52 18.64
C ALA A 206 -13.76 2.88 18.11
N ARG A 207 -13.27 3.94 18.73
CA ARG A 207 -13.38 5.32 18.24
C ARG A 207 -12.06 6.03 18.41
N ALA A 208 -11.59 6.65 17.34
CA ALA A 208 -10.39 7.47 17.34
C ALA A 208 -10.69 8.89 16.85
N VAL A 209 -9.93 9.88 17.35
CA VAL A 209 -9.98 11.26 16.89
C VAL A 209 -8.58 11.69 16.46
N LYS A 210 -8.48 12.51 15.43
CA LYS A 210 -7.20 12.99 14.91
C LYS A 210 -6.51 13.95 15.88
N LYS A 211 -7.28 14.85 16.49
CA LYS A 211 -6.80 15.84 17.47
C LYS A 211 -7.77 15.92 18.65
N LEU A 212 -7.25 15.87 19.88
CA LEU A 212 -8.08 16.01 21.09
C LEU A 212 -8.73 17.38 21.23
N ILE A 213 -8.00 18.42 20.87
CA ILE A 213 -8.48 19.82 20.98
C ILE A 213 -9.48 20.17 19.89
N SER A 214 -9.55 19.37 18.81
CA SER A 214 -10.43 19.56 17.65
C SER A 214 -10.93 18.19 17.22
N PRO A 215 -11.88 17.56 17.95
CA PRO A 215 -12.31 16.17 17.72
C PRO A 215 -13.32 16.03 16.56
N TYR A 216 -13.26 16.93 15.57
CA TYR A 216 -14.18 16.98 14.44
C TYR A 216 -13.84 15.96 13.35
N GLU A 217 -12.61 15.45 13.36
CA GLU A 217 -12.18 14.36 12.49
C GLU A 217 -12.05 13.09 13.33
N SER A 218 -12.93 12.12 13.11
CA SER A 218 -13.04 10.90 13.91
C SER A 218 -13.32 9.67 13.07
N TYR A 219 -12.70 8.55 13.44
CA TYR A 219 -12.96 7.22 12.89
C TYR A 219 -13.68 6.36 13.91
N THR A 220 -14.68 5.61 13.48
CA THR A 220 -15.39 4.64 14.31
C THR A 220 -15.41 3.28 13.66
N ARG A 221 -15.35 2.20 14.47
CA ARG A 221 -15.46 0.82 14.01
C ARG A 221 -16.23 0.00 15.03
N SER A 222 -17.19 -0.79 14.54
CA SER A 222 -17.89 -1.82 15.29
C SER A 222 -17.71 -3.15 14.58
N GLY A 223 -17.17 -4.14 15.27
CA GLY A 223 -16.80 -5.44 14.69
C GLY A 223 -17.48 -6.59 15.39
N LEU A 224 -17.83 -7.63 14.62
CA LEU A 224 -18.29 -8.94 15.08
C LEU A 224 -17.52 -10.03 14.37
N THR A 225 -16.94 -10.98 15.13
CA THR A 225 -16.28 -12.17 14.56
C THR A 225 -16.91 -13.44 15.15
N LEU A 226 -17.19 -14.40 14.28
CA LEU A 226 -17.72 -15.73 14.59
C LEU A 226 -16.79 -16.77 13.97
N ASN A 227 -16.27 -17.71 14.77
CA ASN A 227 -15.47 -18.83 14.28
C ASN A 227 -16.02 -20.13 14.84
N TYR A 228 -16.38 -21.05 13.97
CA TYR A 228 -16.81 -22.39 14.34
C TYR A 228 -15.78 -23.41 13.86
N SER A 229 -15.48 -24.39 14.71
CA SER A 229 -14.62 -25.51 14.34
C SER A 229 -15.14 -26.82 14.95
N ASN A 230 -15.11 -27.89 14.14
CA ASN A 230 -15.46 -29.24 14.56
C ASN A 230 -14.66 -30.28 13.77
N THR A 231 -14.51 -31.45 14.34
CA THR A 231 -13.91 -32.61 13.68
C THR A 231 -14.88 -33.78 13.70
N PHE A 232 -15.60 -33.98 12.59
CA PHE A 232 -16.60 -35.04 12.44
C PHE A 232 -15.93 -36.40 12.20
N ALA A 233 -16.45 -37.42 12.87
CA ALA A 233 -15.97 -38.79 12.74
C ALA A 233 -14.43 -38.96 12.90
N LYS A 234 -13.77 -38.03 13.60
CA LYS A 234 -12.30 -37.94 13.81
C LYS A 234 -11.45 -37.81 12.53
N VAL A 235 -12.08 -37.68 11.38
CA VAL A 235 -11.39 -37.63 10.07
C VAL A 235 -11.71 -36.40 9.23
N LEU A 236 -12.83 -35.73 9.51
CA LEU A 236 -13.28 -34.60 8.70
C LEU A 236 -13.32 -33.34 9.56
N ARG A 237 -12.28 -32.51 9.44
CA ARG A 237 -12.20 -31.23 10.15
C ARG A 237 -12.87 -30.15 9.33
N PHE A 238 -13.86 -29.51 9.93
CA PHE A 238 -14.59 -28.39 9.36
C PHE A 238 -14.33 -27.13 10.18
N GLU A 239 -14.01 -26.03 9.49
CA GLU A 239 -13.89 -24.70 10.06
C GLU A 239 -14.70 -23.71 9.21
N ALA A 240 -15.42 -22.81 9.86
CA ALA A 240 -16.12 -21.71 9.22
C ALA A 240 -15.94 -20.45 10.04
N GLY A 241 -15.66 -19.34 9.38
CA GLY A 241 -15.46 -18.03 9.98
C GLY A 241 -16.28 -16.96 9.29
N PHE A 242 -16.73 -15.99 10.07
CA PHE A 242 -17.35 -14.76 9.59
C PHE A 242 -16.84 -13.58 10.40
N THR A 243 -16.46 -12.50 9.73
CA THR A 243 -16.13 -11.22 10.35
C THR A 243 -16.86 -10.11 9.63
N GLY A 244 -17.60 -9.30 10.37
CA GLY A 244 -18.23 -8.08 9.88
C GLY A 244 -17.72 -6.89 10.66
N ASN A 245 -17.28 -5.85 9.96
CA ASN A 245 -16.89 -4.56 10.52
C ASN A 245 -17.72 -3.48 9.85
N ILE A 246 -18.28 -2.58 10.64
CA ILE A 246 -19.09 -1.44 10.19
C ILE A 246 -18.49 -0.19 10.82
N GLY A 247 -18.26 0.84 10.00
CA GLY A 247 -17.71 2.09 10.49
C GLY A 247 -17.30 3.04 9.39
N GLY A 248 -16.32 3.86 9.68
CA GLY A 248 -15.75 4.82 8.75
C GLY A 248 -15.34 6.11 9.42
N MET A 249 -15.01 7.10 8.59
CA MET A 249 -14.51 8.41 8.96
C MET A 249 -15.63 9.43 8.91
N ASP A 250 -15.69 10.32 9.88
CA ASP A 250 -16.51 11.55 9.88
C ASP A 250 -15.55 12.73 10.13
N SER A 251 -15.31 13.50 9.10
CA SER A 251 -14.47 14.70 9.14
C SER A 251 -15.35 15.90 8.88
N LYS A 252 -15.37 16.84 9.82
CA LYS A 252 -16.11 18.10 9.74
C LYS A 252 -15.18 19.25 9.99
N ASP A 253 -15.47 20.37 9.36
CA ASP A 253 -14.79 21.60 9.71
C ASP A 253 -15.09 22.00 11.16
N ASP A 254 -14.15 22.72 11.73
CA ASP A 254 -14.35 23.40 13.01
C ASP A 254 -15.60 24.29 12.87
N PRO A 255 -16.58 24.19 13.79
CA PRO A 255 -17.76 25.04 13.78
C PRO A 255 -17.45 26.53 13.74
N ASP A 256 -16.30 26.95 14.28
CA ASP A 256 -15.84 28.32 14.23
C ASP A 256 -15.24 28.73 12.87
N ALA A 257 -14.96 27.78 11.96
CA ALA A 257 -14.51 28.07 10.60
C ALA A 257 -15.64 28.55 9.67
N PHE A 258 -16.88 28.24 9.98
CA PHE A 258 -18.11 28.63 9.27
C PHE A 258 -18.21 28.18 7.80
N THR A 259 -17.36 27.24 7.37
CA THR A 259 -17.39 26.77 5.98
C THR A 259 -18.52 25.79 5.72
N GLY A 260 -18.91 24.99 6.71
CA GLY A 260 -19.95 23.96 6.60
C GLY A 260 -19.52 22.72 5.84
N GLU A 261 -18.23 22.61 5.46
CA GLU A 261 -17.68 21.47 4.74
C GLU A 261 -17.59 20.21 5.61
N TYR A 262 -17.72 19.04 4.97
CA TYR A 262 -17.47 17.75 5.63
C TYR A 262 -17.06 16.67 4.63
N GLU A 263 -16.34 15.69 5.14
CA GLU A 263 -16.03 14.44 4.46
C GLU A 263 -16.51 13.28 5.32
N LYS A 264 -17.21 12.33 4.70
CA LYS A 264 -17.66 11.09 5.34
C LYS A 264 -17.19 9.91 4.56
N GLU A 265 -16.58 8.97 5.25
CA GLU A 265 -16.20 7.68 4.71
C GLU A 265 -17.03 6.59 5.40
N ARG A 266 -17.70 5.77 4.60
CA ARG A 266 -18.20 4.47 5.05
C ARG A 266 -17.16 3.44 4.73
N ASP A 267 -16.70 2.70 5.73
CA ASP A 267 -15.69 1.64 5.63
C ASP A 267 -16.26 0.36 6.24
N ASN A 268 -17.11 -0.34 5.49
CA ASN A 268 -17.69 -1.59 5.91
C ASN A 268 -16.98 -2.75 5.24
N VAL A 269 -16.59 -3.75 6.04
CA VAL A 269 -15.89 -4.93 5.54
C VAL A 269 -16.54 -6.19 6.07
N PHE A 270 -16.89 -7.12 5.16
CA PHE A 270 -17.47 -8.41 5.50
C PHE A 270 -16.62 -9.53 4.91
N ARG A 271 -16.17 -10.44 5.76
CA ARG A 271 -15.31 -11.57 5.38
C ARG A 271 -15.97 -12.87 5.82
N GLY A 272 -15.98 -13.85 4.92
CA GLY A 272 -16.41 -15.20 5.20
C GLY A 272 -15.40 -16.21 4.70
N ASN A 273 -15.16 -17.26 5.47
CA ASN A 273 -14.30 -18.36 5.05
C ASN A 273 -14.86 -19.70 5.53
N THR A 274 -14.56 -20.73 4.77
CA THR A 274 -14.81 -22.11 5.15
C THR A 274 -13.66 -22.99 4.72
N SER A 275 -13.35 -23.98 5.54
CA SER A 275 -12.28 -24.94 5.31
C SER A 275 -12.75 -26.32 5.68
N LEU A 276 -12.55 -27.29 4.79
CA LEU A 276 -12.86 -28.70 4.99
C LEU A 276 -11.58 -29.50 4.79
N THR A 277 -11.05 -30.12 5.84
CA THR A 277 -9.87 -30.97 5.77
C THR A 277 -10.25 -32.41 6.00
N TRP A 278 -10.03 -33.25 4.99
CA TRP A 278 -10.24 -34.66 5.06
C TRP A 278 -8.93 -35.40 5.37
N LEU A 279 -8.82 -35.94 6.59
CA LEU A 279 -7.65 -36.68 7.09
C LEU A 279 -7.74 -38.11 6.58
N LEU A 280 -7.14 -38.43 5.44
CA LEU A 280 -7.19 -39.72 4.78
C LEU A 280 -6.12 -40.67 5.29
N ASN A 281 -4.94 -40.15 5.62
CA ASN A 281 -3.79 -40.93 6.15
C ASN A 281 -3.48 -42.19 5.34
N LYS A 282 -3.54 -42.09 3.98
CA LYS A 282 -3.21 -43.20 3.08
C LYS A 282 -1.76 -43.08 2.62
N SER A 283 -1.20 -44.18 2.10
CA SER A 283 0.18 -44.19 1.61
C SER A 283 0.46 -43.16 0.48
N TRP A 284 -0.56 -42.74 -0.24
CA TRP A 284 -0.50 -41.81 -1.37
C TRP A 284 -1.08 -40.41 -1.05
N VAL A 285 -1.77 -40.23 0.08
CA VAL A 285 -2.33 -38.94 0.50
C VAL A 285 -2.47 -38.88 2.03
N THR A 286 -1.98 -37.84 2.65
CA THR A 286 -2.19 -37.58 4.07
C THR A 286 -3.52 -36.88 4.31
N ASN A 287 -3.77 -35.78 3.63
CA ASN A 287 -5.05 -35.08 3.67
C ASN A 287 -5.33 -34.33 2.37
N LEU A 288 -6.64 -34.09 2.16
CA LEU A 288 -7.16 -33.16 1.17
C LEU A 288 -7.83 -32.01 1.91
N LYS A 289 -7.56 -30.79 1.47
CA LYS A 289 -8.14 -29.59 2.06
C LYS A 289 -8.84 -28.76 0.99
N LEU A 290 -10.11 -28.44 1.23
CA LEU A 290 -10.90 -27.52 0.42
C LEU A 290 -11.10 -26.24 1.22
N ASP A 291 -10.67 -25.10 0.69
CA ASP A 291 -10.91 -23.79 1.26
C ASP A 291 -11.75 -22.95 0.31
N ALA A 292 -12.67 -22.18 0.86
CA ALA A 292 -13.40 -21.14 0.11
C ALA A 292 -13.51 -19.88 0.97
N SER A 293 -13.41 -18.72 0.34
CA SER A 293 -13.53 -17.44 1.03
C SER A 293 -14.15 -16.36 0.18
N VAL A 294 -14.75 -15.39 0.85
CA VAL A 294 -15.26 -14.14 0.28
C VAL A 294 -14.82 -12.97 1.14
N ASN A 295 -14.42 -11.89 0.49
CA ASN A 295 -14.20 -10.59 1.11
C ASN A 295 -15.03 -9.56 0.35
N PHE A 296 -15.79 -8.75 1.07
CA PHE A 296 -16.59 -7.66 0.53
C PHE A 296 -16.28 -6.37 1.27
N ASN A 297 -15.71 -5.40 0.56
CA ASN A 297 -15.44 -4.06 1.05
C ASN A 297 -16.49 -3.13 0.46
N ASP A 298 -17.29 -2.47 1.31
CA ASP A 298 -18.29 -1.48 0.94
C ASP A 298 -17.82 -0.12 1.43
N ASN A 299 -17.04 0.55 0.57
CA ASN A 299 -16.46 1.85 0.84
C ASN A 299 -17.21 2.94 0.08
N LEU A 300 -17.57 3.99 0.78
CA LEU A 300 -18.20 5.16 0.19
C LEU A 300 -17.59 6.42 0.77
N TYR A 301 -17.03 7.25 -0.09
CA TYR A 301 -16.53 8.58 0.26
C TYR A 301 -17.57 9.62 -0.18
N HIS A 302 -17.95 10.52 0.72
CA HIS A 302 -18.85 11.63 0.45
C HIS A 302 -18.15 12.92 0.84
N TYR A 303 -17.78 13.69 -0.18
CA TYR A 303 -17.17 15.01 -0.05
C TYR A 303 -18.23 16.09 -0.25
N HIS A 304 -18.49 16.88 0.79
CA HIS A 304 -19.34 18.07 0.73
C HIS A 304 -18.44 19.28 0.86
N LYS A 305 -18.17 19.95 -0.27
CA LYS A 305 -17.20 21.03 -0.37
C LYS A 305 -17.85 22.34 -0.77
N TYR A 306 -17.37 23.43 -0.20
CA TYR A 306 -17.73 24.78 -0.57
C TYR A 306 -16.87 25.26 -1.73
N GLU A 307 -17.51 25.62 -2.80
CA GLU A 307 -16.86 26.10 -4.02
C GLU A 307 -17.14 27.59 -4.21
N SER A 308 -16.14 28.36 -4.58
CA SER A 308 -16.23 29.82 -4.69
C SER A 308 -15.71 30.38 -6.01
N TYR A 309 -15.86 29.61 -7.09
CA TYR A 309 -15.24 29.94 -8.36
C TYR A 309 -16.24 30.26 -9.44
N GLY A 310 -17.04 30.98 -9.60
CA GLY A 310 -17.91 31.32 -10.76
C GLY A 310 -17.39 31.01 -12.16
N SER A 311 -16.72 29.87 -12.34
CA SER A 311 -16.14 29.42 -13.61
C SER A 311 -17.19 28.81 -14.53
N SER A 312 -16.92 28.77 -15.82
CA SER A 312 -17.68 27.98 -16.76
C SER A 312 -17.41 26.50 -16.57
N GLN A 313 -18.43 25.68 -16.74
CA GLN A 313 -18.30 24.23 -16.73
C GLN A 313 -18.61 23.69 -18.13
N PRO A 314 -17.75 22.83 -18.72
CA PRO A 314 -18.13 22.08 -19.89
C PRO A 314 -19.37 21.24 -19.61
N ALA A 315 -20.23 21.08 -20.58
CA ALA A 315 -21.49 20.35 -20.40
C ALA A 315 -21.21 18.91 -19.93
N VAL A 316 -21.70 18.56 -18.75
CA VAL A 316 -21.48 17.25 -18.11
C VAL A 316 -22.01 16.08 -18.97
N HIS A 317 -23.00 16.33 -19.80
CA HIS A 317 -23.59 15.35 -20.72
C HIS A 317 -22.85 15.23 -22.05
N ALA A 318 -21.79 16.02 -22.26
CA ALA A 318 -20.97 15.97 -23.46
C ALA A 318 -20.03 14.74 -23.41
N GLU A 319 -20.55 13.57 -23.68
CA GLU A 319 -19.82 12.29 -23.69
C GLU A 319 -19.34 11.89 -25.11
N GLN A 320 -19.75 12.66 -26.13
CA GLN A 320 -19.39 12.46 -27.53
C GLN A 320 -18.64 13.66 -28.06
N GLU A 321 -17.95 13.47 -29.18
CA GLU A 321 -17.27 14.56 -29.85
C GLU A 321 -18.26 15.60 -30.34
N GLY A 322 -18.00 16.89 -30.09
CA GLY A 322 -18.83 17.97 -30.54
C GLY A 322 -18.63 19.29 -29.78
N TYR A 323 -19.41 20.30 -30.22
CA TYR A 323 -19.41 21.63 -29.60
C TYR A 323 -20.62 21.80 -28.68
N PHE A 324 -20.36 22.26 -27.48
CA PHE A 324 -21.41 22.41 -26.47
C PHE A 324 -21.34 23.81 -25.81
N LEU A 325 -22.50 24.36 -25.59
CA LEU A 325 -22.64 25.58 -24.79
C LEU A 325 -22.38 25.21 -23.32
N ALA A 326 -21.43 25.86 -22.70
CA ALA A 326 -21.11 25.63 -21.30
C ALA A 326 -22.05 26.40 -20.38
N GLU A 327 -22.46 25.76 -19.31
CA GLU A 327 -23.21 26.36 -18.26
C GLU A 327 -22.29 27.13 -17.30
N ARG A 328 -22.75 28.23 -16.76
CA ARG A 328 -22.03 28.97 -15.75
C ARG A 328 -22.37 28.39 -14.38
N LEU A 329 -21.39 28.00 -13.63
CA LEU A 329 -21.55 27.62 -12.23
C LEU A 329 -21.90 28.85 -11.38
N PRO A 330 -22.69 28.69 -10.30
CA PRO A 330 -22.91 29.75 -9.32
C PRO A 330 -21.57 30.30 -8.80
N LEU A 331 -21.55 31.57 -8.35
CA LEU A 331 -20.35 32.15 -7.74
C LEU A 331 -19.93 31.40 -6.50
N THR A 332 -20.90 30.92 -5.74
CA THR A 332 -20.68 30.11 -4.53
C THR A 332 -21.72 29.02 -4.46
N TYR A 333 -21.31 27.81 -4.13
CA TYR A 333 -22.20 26.66 -3.99
C TYR A 333 -21.53 25.55 -3.19
N PHE A 334 -22.33 24.58 -2.73
CA PHE A 334 -21.77 23.33 -2.20
C PHE A 334 -21.87 22.24 -3.27
N SER A 335 -20.76 21.52 -3.46
CA SER A 335 -20.71 20.34 -4.30
C SER A 335 -20.71 19.07 -3.44
N ASP A 336 -21.45 18.05 -3.88
CA ASP A 336 -21.52 16.75 -3.23
C ASP A 336 -20.97 15.68 -4.16
N GLN A 337 -19.68 15.36 -4.01
CA GLN A 337 -19.03 14.28 -4.74
C GLN A 337 -19.14 12.97 -3.96
N ILE A 338 -19.52 11.91 -4.64
CA ILE A 338 -19.60 10.55 -4.09
C ILE A 338 -18.63 9.65 -4.86
N ILE A 339 -17.88 8.82 -4.13
CA ILE A 339 -17.12 7.71 -4.69
C ILE A 339 -17.58 6.44 -3.99
N ASP A 340 -18.39 5.63 -4.69
CA ASP A 340 -18.94 4.38 -4.18
C ASP A 340 -18.16 3.20 -4.75
N SER A 341 -17.36 2.55 -3.90
CA SER A 341 -16.51 1.40 -4.24
C SER A 341 -16.97 0.18 -3.46
N LYS A 342 -17.42 -0.86 -4.18
CA LYS A 342 -17.87 -2.12 -3.60
C LYS A 342 -17.04 -3.26 -4.17
N GLU A 343 -15.93 -3.54 -3.49
CA GLU A 343 -14.98 -4.55 -3.94
C GLU A 343 -15.39 -5.94 -3.44
N LEU A 344 -15.39 -6.91 -4.35
CA LEU A 344 -15.72 -8.31 -4.11
C LEU A 344 -14.54 -9.19 -4.50
N ASP A 345 -14.04 -9.94 -3.53
CA ASP A 345 -12.99 -10.93 -3.71
C ASP A 345 -13.51 -12.32 -3.36
N PHE A 346 -13.42 -13.26 -4.27
CA PHE A 346 -13.73 -14.66 -4.06
C PHE A 346 -12.47 -15.50 -4.22
N ALA A 347 -12.33 -16.53 -3.39
CA ALA A 347 -11.29 -17.52 -3.58
C ALA A 347 -11.83 -18.92 -3.25
N ALA A 348 -11.37 -19.90 -4.04
CA ALA A 348 -11.56 -21.31 -3.76
C ALA A 348 -10.27 -22.06 -4.04
N SER A 349 -9.90 -23.02 -3.20
CA SER A 349 -8.70 -23.82 -3.40
C SER A 349 -8.88 -25.26 -2.97
N LEU A 350 -8.33 -26.17 -3.75
CA LEU A 350 -8.18 -27.57 -3.40
C LEU A 350 -6.70 -27.86 -3.20
N LYS A 351 -6.34 -28.35 -2.01
CA LYS A 351 -4.97 -28.64 -1.60
C LYS A 351 -4.81 -30.12 -1.32
N TYR A 352 -3.75 -30.66 -1.84
CA TYR A 352 -3.28 -32.02 -1.61
C TYR A 352 -2.02 -31.99 -0.77
N ASN A 353 -2.01 -32.70 0.35
CA ASN A 353 -0.85 -32.82 1.22
C ASN A 353 -0.49 -34.31 1.36
N TRP A 354 0.78 -34.59 1.19
CA TRP A 354 1.34 -35.92 1.34
C TRP A 354 2.60 -35.86 2.14
N HIS A 355 2.70 -36.64 3.22
CA HIS A 355 3.85 -36.78 4.08
C HIS A 355 4.31 -38.22 4.09
N LYS A 356 5.58 -38.43 3.90
CA LYS A 356 6.19 -39.75 3.97
C LYS A 356 7.55 -39.67 4.63
N ARG A 357 7.86 -40.73 5.37
CA ARG A 357 9.18 -40.94 5.96
C ARG A 357 9.77 -42.19 5.36
N TRP A 358 11.05 -42.14 4.97
CA TRP A 358 11.90 -43.27 4.55
C TRP A 358 13.11 -43.21 5.43
N ASP A 359 13.24 -44.18 6.36
CA ASP A 359 14.28 -44.21 7.40
C ASP A 359 14.41 -42.81 8.06
N ASP A 360 15.53 -42.12 7.86
CA ASP A 360 15.77 -40.78 8.41
C ASP A 360 15.39 -39.63 7.49
N MET A 361 14.94 -39.91 6.25
CA MET A 361 14.52 -38.92 5.31
C MET A 361 12.99 -38.66 5.43
N LYS A 362 12.60 -37.37 5.47
CA LYS A 362 11.20 -36.96 5.48
C LYS A 362 10.90 -36.17 4.23
N SER A 363 9.78 -36.47 3.60
CA SER A 363 9.24 -35.76 2.43
C SER A 363 7.83 -35.22 2.76
N SER A 364 7.58 -34.01 2.32
CA SER A 364 6.28 -33.36 2.47
C SER A 364 5.95 -32.62 1.17
N LEU A 365 5.08 -33.22 0.37
CA LEU A 365 4.58 -32.64 -0.87
C LEU A 365 3.27 -31.92 -0.60
N LYS A 366 3.21 -30.66 -1.03
CA LYS A 366 1.99 -29.85 -1.13
C LYS A 366 1.74 -29.56 -2.60
N ALA A 367 0.53 -29.80 -3.06
CA ALA A 367 0.11 -29.39 -4.39
C ALA A 367 -1.31 -28.81 -4.33
N GLY A 368 -1.65 -27.92 -5.21
CA GLY A 368 -2.99 -27.34 -5.18
C GLY A 368 -3.39 -26.62 -6.44
N VAL A 369 -4.69 -26.45 -6.56
CA VAL A 369 -5.34 -25.59 -7.55
C VAL A 369 -6.10 -24.51 -6.81
N GLN A 370 -5.96 -23.27 -7.24
CA GLN A 370 -6.61 -22.12 -6.62
C GLN A 370 -7.25 -21.25 -7.72
N TRP A 371 -8.50 -20.90 -7.49
CA TRP A 371 -9.22 -19.91 -8.28
C TRP A 371 -9.49 -18.68 -7.41
N LYS A 372 -9.27 -17.48 -7.96
CA LYS A 372 -9.62 -16.20 -7.37
C LYS A 372 -10.39 -15.37 -8.37
N ALA A 373 -11.33 -14.57 -7.89
CA ALA A 373 -12.05 -13.60 -8.71
C ALA A 373 -12.14 -12.28 -7.95
N ASN A 374 -11.75 -11.19 -8.60
CA ASN A 374 -11.81 -9.84 -8.03
C ASN A 374 -12.71 -8.98 -8.92
N GLY A 375 -13.55 -8.16 -8.34
CA GLY A 375 -14.45 -7.27 -9.06
C GLY A 375 -14.92 -6.11 -8.20
N ASN A 376 -15.43 -5.07 -8.85
CA ASN A 376 -16.02 -3.92 -8.18
C ASN A 376 -17.43 -3.70 -8.73
N VAL A 377 -18.42 -3.67 -7.85
CA VAL A 377 -19.84 -3.52 -8.20
C VAL A 377 -20.43 -2.19 -7.70
N GLY A 378 -19.57 -1.24 -7.34
CA GLY A 378 -19.95 0.09 -6.90
C GLY A 378 -20.50 0.96 -8.02
N GLU A 379 -21.24 2.01 -7.63
CA GLU A 379 -21.72 3.04 -8.55
C GLU A 379 -20.57 3.92 -9.07
N GLY A 380 -19.41 3.88 -8.40
CA GLY A 380 -18.21 4.61 -8.79
C GLY A 380 -18.25 6.08 -8.41
N GLU A 381 -17.66 6.91 -9.25
CA GLU A 381 -17.54 8.34 -9.02
C GLU A 381 -18.73 9.09 -9.66
N TYR A 382 -19.46 9.84 -8.84
CA TYR A 382 -20.57 10.69 -9.29
C TYR A 382 -20.81 11.88 -8.36
N TYR A 383 -21.56 12.88 -8.83
CA TYR A 383 -22.06 14.00 -8.04
C TYR A 383 -23.56 13.85 -7.82
N LYS A 384 -24.06 14.19 -6.63
CA LYS A 384 -25.51 14.20 -6.35
C LYS A 384 -26.27 15.13 -7.27
N ASP A 385 -25.69 16.31 -7.52
CA ASP A 385 -26.14 17.24 -8.54
C ASP A 385 -25.04 17.39 -9.59
N PRO A 386 -25.18 16.75 -10.77
CA PRO A 386 -24.19 16.86 -11.83
C PRO A 386 -23.97 18.27 -12.35
N SER A 387 -24.97 19.17 -12.24
CA SER A 387 -24.84 20.56 -12.66
C SER A 387 -23.88 21.37 -11.80
N LEU A 388 -23.63 20.90 -10.57
CA LEU A 388 -22.66 21.48 -9.62
C LEU A 388 -21.35 20.69 -9.53
N ALA A 389 -21.12 19.77 -10.47
CA ALA A 389 -19.90 18.97 -10.49
C ALA A 389 -18.67 19.81 -10.84
N ALA A 390 -17.50 19.32 -10.48
CA ALA A 390 -16.23 19.93 -10.86
C ALA A 390 -16.07 19.99 -12.39
N ASN A 391 -15.28 20.98 -12.84
CA ASN A 391 -15.03 21.18 -14.26
C ASN A 391 -14.44 19.90 -14.92
N GLY A 392 -14.97 19.52 -16.06
CA GLY A 392 -14.54 18.34 -16.82
C GLY A 392 -15.04 17.00 -16.26
N TYR A 393 -15.91 17.01 -15.24
CA TYR A 393 -16.48 15.80 -14.66
C TYR A 393 -17.33 15.02 -15.67
N ARG A 394 -17.18 13.70 -15.62
CA ARG A 394 -18.08 12.69 -16.26
C ARG A 394 -18.25 11.51 -15.30
N PRO A 395 -19.45 10.90 -15.22
CA PRO A 395 -19.68 9.76 -14.32
C PRO A 395 -18.86 8.53 -14.76
N ARG A 396 -18.45 7.73 -13.78
CA ARG A 396 -17.68 6.50 -14.02
C ARG A 396 -18.20 5.36 -13.14
N PRO A 397 -19.18 4.60 -13.57
CA PRO A 397 -19.65 3.41 -12.86
C PRO A 397 -18.58 2.34 -12.79
N TYR A 398 -18.26 1.83 -11.60
CA TYR A 398 -17.27 0.75 -11.44
C TYR A 398 -17.84 -0.60 -11.82
N SER A 399 -19.14 -0.79 -11.66
CA SER A 399 -19.86 -2.02 -12.02
C SER A 399 -19.84 -2.38 -13.51
N GLN A 400 -19.45 -1.44 -14.39
CA GLN A 400 -19.33 -1.72 -15.84
C GLN A 400 -18.12 -2.61 -16.19
N TYR A 401 -17.14 -2.73 -15.30
CA TYR A 401 -15.91 -3.48 -15.57
C TYR A 401 -16.06 -4.96 -15.21
N PRO A 402 -15.56 -5.88 -16.06
CA PRO A 402 -15.69 -7.31 -15.82
C PRO A 402 -14.81 -7.79 -14.66
N PHE A 403 -15.23 -8.85 -14.01
CA PHE A 403 -14.41 -9.52 -12.99
C PHE A 403 -13.10 -10.05 -13.59
N MET A 404 -12.04 -9.91 -12.85
CA MET A 404 -10.74 -10.50 -13.14
C MET A 404 -10.65 -11.86 -12.44
N HIS A 405 -10.47 -12.93 -13.20
CA HIS A 405 -10.29 -14.28 -12.67
C HIS A 405 -8.82 -14.68 -12.77
N ASN A 406 -8.30 -15.28 -11.72
CA ASN A 406 -6.94 -15.82 -11.66
C ASN A 406 -7.01 -17.31 -11.29
N LEU A 407 -6.62 -18.18 -12.21
CA LEU A 407 -6.47 -19.61 -11.97
C LEU A 407 -5.00 -19.94 -11.77
N SER A 408 -4.67 -20.61 -10.68
CA SER A 408 -3.30 -20.99 -10.35
C SER A 408 -3.19 -22.45 -9.97
N VAL A 409 -2.04 -23.02 -10.33
CA VAL A 409 -1.64 -24.37 -9.95
C VAL A 409 -0.25 -24.29 -9.33
N TYR A 410 -0.03 -24.99 -8.23
CA TYR A 410 1.26 -25.01 -7.57
C TYR A 410 1.61 -26.42 -7.05
N ALA A 411 2.91 -26.64 -6.92
CA ALA A 411 3.46 -27.79 -6.23
C ALA A 411 4.72 -27.37 -5.48
N GLU A 412 4.89 -27.88 -4.27
CA GLU A 412 6.03 -27.59 -3.41
C GLU A 412 6.42 -28.86 -2.65
N GLU A 413 7.66 -29.26 -2.77
CA GLU A 413 8.25 -30.40 -2.05
C GLU A 413 9.19 -29.87 -0.98
N HIS A 414 9.02 -30.34 0.24
CA HIS A 414 9.92 -30.12 1.37
C HIS A 414 10.57 -31.45 1.76
N LEU A 415 11.89 -31.49 1.65
CA LEU A 415 12.70 -32.63 2.00
C LEU A 415 13.55 -32.32 3.23
N THR A 416 13.56 -33.25 4.19
CA THR A 416 14.49 -33.26 5.31
C THR A 416 15.33 -34.50 5.18
N MET A 417 16.66 -34.34 5.14
CA MET A 417 17.58 -35.45 4.97
C MET A 417 18.80 -35.34 5.90
N PRO A 418 19.33 -36.45 6.44
CA PRO A 418 20.59 -36.44 7.13
C PRO A 418 21.74 -36.29 6.12
N VAL A 419 22.74 -35.50 6.46
CA VAL A 419 23.99 -35.35 5.70
C VAL A 419 25.12 -35.57 6.69
N ALA A 420 25.69 -36.76 6.69
CA ALA A 420 26.62 -37.23 7.74
C ALA A 420 26.00 -37.09 9.14
N SER A 421 26.59 -36.32 10.04
CA SER A 421 26.08 -36.04 11.39
C SER A 421 25.20 -34.79 11.45
N THR A 422 24.87 -34.23 10.31
CA THR A 422 24.09 -32.94 10.21
C THR A 422 22.75 -33.16 9.53
N LYS A 423 21.90 -32.13 9.53
CA LYS A 423 20.58 -32.16 8.94
C LYS A 423 20.44 -31.11 7.85
N LEU A 424 20.01 -31.50 6.66
CA LEU A 424 19.71 -30.60 5.56
C LEU A 424 18.20 -30.64 5.29
N GLU A 425 17.60 -29.44 5.23
CA GLU A 425 16.21 -29.22 4.84
C GLU A 425 16.19 -28.40 3.55
N VAL A 426 15.42 -28.84 2.56
CA VAL A 426 15.29 -28.19 1.25
C VAL A 426 13.82 -28.09 0.88
N THR A 427 13.40 -26.93 0.42
CA THR A 427 12.07 -26.74 -0.17
C THR A 427 12.23 -26.22 -1.59
N ALA A 428 11.56 -26.88 -2.54
CA ALA A 428 11.49 -26.45 -3.93
C ALA A 428 10.03 -26.38 -4.36
N GLY A 429 9.61 -25.26 -4.90
CA GLY A 429 8.24 -25.00 -5.29
C GLY A 429 8.12 -24.31 -6.63
N LEU A 430 7.02 -24.56 -7.31
CA LEU A 430 6.68 -23.93 -8.58
C LEU A 430 5.22 -23.53 -8.57
N ARG A 431 4.92 -22.31 -9.01
CA ARG A 431 3.56 -21.78 -9.16
C ARG A 431 3.35 -21.25 -10.57
N LEU A 432 2.27 -21.67 -11.19
CA LEU A 432 1.77 -21.18 -12.48
C LEU A 432 0.47 -20.42 -12.20
N GLU A 433 0.36 -19.21 -12.71
CA GLU A 433 -0.85 -18.39 -12.61
C GLU A 433 -1.30 -17.93 -13.99
N ASN A 434 -2.62 -17.87 -14.21
CA ASN A 434 -3.20 -17.42 -15.48
C ASN A 434 -4.41 -16.52 -15.20
N VAL A 435 -4.41 -15.33 -15.79
CA VAL A 435 -5.48 -14.33 -15.66
C VAL A 435 -6.44 -14.41 -16.83
N PHE A 436 -7.71 -14.36 -16.51
CA PHE A 436 -8.83 -14.32 -17.47
C PHE A 436 -9.70 -13.11 -17.17
N ILE A 437 -9.84 -12.23 -18.17
CA ILE A 437 -10.71 -11.06 -18.08
C ILE A 437 -11.58 -11.03 -19.34
N LYS A 438 -12.89 -11.05 -19.16
CA LYS A 438 -13.85 -11.06 -20.29
C LYS A 438 -13.68 -9.80 -21.14
N ASN A 439 -13.58 -9.98 -22.45
CA ASN A 439 -13.49 -8.89 -23.44
C ASN A 439 -12.33 -7.89 -23.19
N SER A 440 -11.27 -8.31 -22.50
CA SER A 440 -10.08 -7.49 -22.27
C SER A 440 -8.92 -7.91 -23.17
N LEU A 441 -8.13 -6.96 -23.62
CA LEU A 441 -6.84 -7.21 -24.27
C LEU A 441 -5.83 -7.87 -23.33
N TYR A 442 -6.01 -7.71 -22.02
CA TYR A 442 -5.19 -8.33 -20.97
C TYR A 442 -5.66 -9.74 -20.58
N ASN A 443 -6.34 -10.43 -21.45
CA ASN A 443 -6.83 -11.79 -21.23
C ASN A 443 -5.72 -12.82 -21.41
N LYS A 444 -5.73 -13.92 -20.62
CA LYS A 444 -4.83 -15.07 -20.73
C LYS A 444 -3.34 -14.74 -20.47
N LYS A 445 -3.02 -13.80 -19.63
CA LYS A 445 -1.64 -13.55 -19.19
C LYS A 445 -1.21 -14.63 -18.19
N THR A 446 -0.12 -15.29 -18.48
CA THR A 446 0.41 -16.42 -17.70
C THR A 446 1.77 -16.08 -17.11
N THR A 447 1.98 -16.47 -15.85
CA THR A 447 3.25 -16.28 -15.14
C THR A 447 3.72 -17.58 -14.49
N LEU A 448 5.04 -17.67 -14.27
CA LEU A 448 5.70 -18.81 -13.64
C LEU A 448 6.64 -18.34 -12.54
N SER A 449 6.40 -18.81 -11.32
CA SER A 449 7.10 -18.37 -10.10
C SER A 449 7.81 -19.54 -9.41
N PRO A 450 9.08 -19.86 -9.76
CA PRO A 450 9.90 -20.83 -9.05
C PRO A 450 10.38 -20.27 -7.71
N ARG A 451 10.49 -21.14 -6.70
CA ARG A 451 10.93 -20.81 -5.35
C ARG A 451 11.76 -21.92 -4.77
N PHE A 452 12.82 -21.55 -4.07
CA PHE A 452 13.76 -22.47 -3.46
C PHE A 452 14.22 -21.93 -2.12
N ASN A 453 14.18 -22.77 -1.08
CA ASN A 453 14.75 -22.49 0.24
C ASN A 453 15.54 -23.70 0.72
N ALA A 454 16.65 -23.48 1.42
CA ALA A 454 17.43 -24.52 2.04
C ALA A 454 17.92 -24.07 3.43
N LYS A 455 18.00 -25.01 4.36
CA LYS A 455 18.57 -24.82 5.70
C LYS A 455 19.46 -25.99 6.04
N TRP A 456 20.71 -25.73 6.33
CA TRP A 456 21.67 -26.71 6.75
C TRP A 456 22.00 -26.52 8.22
N GLN A 457 21.55 -27.45 9.05
CA GLN A 457 21.87 -27.48 10.46
C GLN A 457 23.20 -28.18 10.65
N LEU A 458 24.25 -27.42 10.87
CA LEU A 458 25.64 -27.90 10.99
C LEU A 458 25.90 -28.50 12.39
N SER A 459 25.21 -27.99 13.41
CA SER A 459 25.24 -28.49 14.78
C SER A 459 23.96 -28.06 15.49
N ASP A 460 23.75 -28.50 16.73
CA ASP A 460 22.58 -28.07 17.54
C ASP A 460 22.53 -26.55 17.74
N GLY A 461 23.67 -25.87 17.72
CA GLY A 461 23.78 -24.45 17.91
C GLY A 461 24.06 -23.62 16.65
N LEU A 462 24.22 -24.24 15.45
CA LEU A 462 24.59 -23.49 14.25
C LEU A 462 23.84 -24.00 13.02
N SER A 463 23.15 -23.10 12.34
CA SER A 463 22.55 -23.36 11.03
C SER A 463 22.82 -22.25 10.03
N ILE A 464 22.94 -22.62 8.75
CA ILE A 464 23.01 -21.70 7.61
C ILE A 464 21.76 -21.95 6.78
N ARG A 465 21.14 -20.88 6.30
CA ARG A 465 19.97 -20.97 5.42
C ARG A 465 20.11 -20.02 4.25
N GLY A 466 19.42 -20.33 3.17
CA GLY A 466 19.34 -19.48 2.00
C GLY A 466 18.08 -19.73 1.22
N GLY A 467 17.64 -18.73 0.50
CA GLY A 467 16.46 -18.79 -0.32
C GLY A 467 16.60 -17.95 -1.58
N TRP A 468 15.97 -18.41 -2.64
CA TRP A 468 15.77 -17.66 -3.87
C TRP A 468 14.40 -17.97 -4.43
N GLY A 469 13.70 -16.92 -4.90
CA GLY A 469 12.40 -17.15 -5.50
C GLY A 469 11.87 -15.94 -6.25
N ILE A 470 10.92 -16.24 -7.13
CA ILE A 470 10.21 -15.25 -7.91
C ILE A 470 8.79 -15.13 -7.36
N THR A 471 8.35 -13.89 -7.17
CA THR A 471 6.98 -13.55 -6.81
C THR A 471 6.47 -12.47 -7.76
N GLU A 472 5.17 -12.48 -8.04
CA GLU A 472 4.58 -11.60 -9.01
C GLU A 472 3.27 -11.02 -8.49
N LYS A 473 3.01 -9.73 -8.78
CA LYS A 473 1.82 -8.98 -8.37
C LYS A 473 1.01 -8.57 -9.59
N LEU A 474 -0.29 -8.90 -9.61
CA LEU A 474 -1.20 -8.49 -10.66
C LEU A 474 -1.38 -6.97 -10.70
N PRO A 475 -1.65 -6.39 -11.88
CA PRO A 475 -2.11 -5.02 -11.97
C PRO A 475 -3.52 -4.87 -11.36
N SER A 476 -3.76 -3.73 -10.70
CA SER A 476 -5.09 -3.38 -10.19
C SER A 476 -6.01 -2.86 -11.29
N TYR A 477 -7.30 -2.69 -10.96
CA TYR A 477 -8.26 -2.04 -11.86
C TYR A 477 -7.88 -0.61 -12.22
N HIS A 478 -7.23 0.11 -11.30
CA HIS A 478 -6.67 1.42 -11.59
C HIS A 478 -5.70 1.40 -12.78
N VAL A 479 -4.88 0.34 -12.89
CA VAL A 479 -3.92 0.16 -13.98
C VAL A 479 -4.58 -0.42 -15.23
N LEU A 480 -5.49 -1.40 -15.08
CA LEU A 480 -6.11 -2.09 -16.21
C LEU A 480 -7.18 -1.27 -16.92
N TYR A 481 -7.89 -0.46 -16.20
CA TYR A 481 -9.02 0.31 -16.67
C TYR A 481 -8.84 1.79 -16.35
N PRO A 482 -8.03 2.51 -17.13
CA PRO A 482 -7.88 3.95 -16.97
C PRO A 482 -9.23 4.66 -17.13
N LYS A 483 -9.38 5.78 -16.45
CA LYS A 483 -10.55 6.66 -16.62
C LYS A 483 -10.56 7.18 -18.06
N GLN A 484 -11.73 7.12 -18.71
CA GLN A 484 -11.92 7.83 -19.97
C GLN A 484 -11.79 9.32 -19.71
N GLU A 485 -11.00 10.00 -20.52
CA GLU A 485 -10.77 11.44 -20.38
C GLU A 485 -11.43 12.19 -21.54
N TYR A 486 -11.65 13.47 -21.32
CA TYR A 486 -12.30 14.35 -22.27
C TYR A 486 -11.46 15.60 -22.44
N ARG A 487 -11.18 15.95 -23.69
CA ARG A 487 -10.55 17.23 -24.02
C ARG A 487 -11.62 18.26 -24.18
N ASP A 488 -11.84 19.07 -23.15
CA ASP A 488 -12.78 20.17 -23.17
C ASP A 488 -12.01 21.45 -23.49
N ILE A 489 -12.02 21.86 -24.75
CA ILE A 489 -11.28 23.04 -25.21
C ILE A 489 -12.24 24.19 -25.38
N GLN A 490 -12.01 25.28 -24.65
CA GLN A 490 -12.81 26.48 -24.82
C GLN A 490 -12.51 27.12 -26.16
N THR A 491 -13.47 27.04 -27.05
CA THR A 491 -13.37 27.60 -28.41
C THR A 491 -13.91 29.02 -28.54
N TYR A 492 -14.77 29.43 -27.60
CA TYR A 492 -15.32 30.77 -27.51
C TYR A 492 -15.65 31.17 -26.09
N GLY A 493 -15.36 32.39 -25.72
CA GLY A 493 -15.77 33.00 -24.44
C GLY A 493 -16.36 34.39 -24.70
N PHE A 494 -17.52 34.62 -24.10
CA PHE A 494 -18.26 35.87 -24.20
C PHE A 494 -18.71 36.35 -22.82
N SER A 495 -18.49 37.62 -22.54
CA SER A 495 -19.02 38.28 -21.37
C SER A 495 -19.62 39.65 -21.78
N HIS A 496 -20.87 39.93 -21.45
CA HIS A 496 -21.55 41.19 -21.68
C HIS A 496 -22.56 41.45 -20.56
N GLY A 497 -22.35 42.48 -19.79
CA GLY A 497 -23.11 42.70 -18.56
C GLY A 497 -22.98 41.54 -17.59
N ASP A 498 -24.11 41.03 -17.11
CA ASP A 498 -24.15 39.86 -16.20
C ASP A 498 -24.17 38.50 -16.93
N GLN A 499 -24.21 38.53 -18.27
CA GLN A 499 -24.21 37.31 -19.07
C GLN A 499 -22.78 36.90 -19.45
N THR A 500 -22.48 35.62 -19.20
CA THR A 500 -21.26 35.00 -19.65
C THR A 500 -21.60 33.66 -20.30
N SER A 501 -21.13 33.47 -21.54
CA SER A 501 -21.34 32.22 -22.28
C SER A 501 -20.01 31.69 -22.80
N TYR A 502 -19.88 30.41 -22.73
CA TYR A 502 -18.70 29.70 -23.23
C TYR A 502 -19.12 28.58 -24.15
N ILE A 503 -18.34 28.33 -25.18
CA ILE A 503 -18.48 27.16 -26.04
C ILE A 503 -17.23 26.32 -25.88
N TYR A 504 -17.45 25.05 -25.60
CA TYR A 504 -16.39 24.07 -25.55
C TYR A 504 -16.51 23.06 -26.69
N TYR A 505 -15.38 22.77 -27.30
CA TYR A 505 -15.25 21.57 -28.13
C TYR A 505 -14.82 20.43 -27.21
N THR A 506 -15.67 19.43 -27.11
CA THR A 506 -15.42 18.23 -26.32
C THR A 506 -14.96 17.12 -27.24
N GLN A 507 -13.84 16.51 -26.96
CA GLN A 507 -13.37 15.32 -27.63
C GLN A 507 -13.07 14.24 -26.59
N PRO A 508 -13.88 13.15 -26.55
CA PRO A 508 -13.54 12.01 -25.72
C PRO A 508 -12.29 11.31 -26.28
N TYR A 509 -11.38 10.93 -25.39
CA TYR A 509 -10.26 10.10 -25.78
C TYR A 509 -10.02 9.01 -24.75
N THR A 510 -9.69 7.83 -25.24
CA THR A 510 -9.39 6.71 -24.38
C THR A 510 -7.91 6.80 -24.00
N VAL A 511 -7.62 6.77 -22.70
CA VAL A 511 -6.27 6.58 -22.22
C VAL A 511 -5.71 5.30 -22.86
N THR A 512 -4.52 5.38 -23.43
CA THR A 512 -3.95 4.27 -24.18
C THR A 512 -3.78 3.05 -23.27
N TYR A 513 -4.52 2.00 -23.53
CA TYR A 513 -4.33 0.71 -22.89
C TYR A 513 -3.03 0.07 -23.41
N ASN A 514 -2.18 -0.38 -22.46
CA ASN A 514 -0.99 -1.10 -22.84
C ASN A 514 -1.22 -2.62 -22.85
N PRO A 515 -1.41 -3.26 -24.01
CA PRO A 515 -1.64 -4.70 -24.07
C PRO A 515 -0.41 -5.53 -23.66
N ASP A 516 0.78 -4.92 -23.68
CA ASP A 516 2.05 -5.54 -23.31
C ASP A 516 2.38 -5.39 -21.83
N LEU A 517 1.45 -4.86 -21.03
CA LEU A 517 1.63 -4.72 -19.59
C LEU A 517 1.97 -6.07 -18.97
N HIS A 518 3.07 -6.10 -18.20
CA HIS A 518 3.53 -7.28 -17.50
C HIS A 518 3.12 -7.23 -16.03
N TRP A 519 3.07 -8.40 -15.37
CA TRP A 519 2.99 -8.44 -13.93
C TRP A 519 4.25 -7.81 -13.32
N GLN A 520 4.07 -7.08 -12.23
CA GLN A 520 5.19 -6.61 -11.42
C GLN A 520 5.89 -7.83 -10.82
N ARG A 521 7.16 -8.04 -11.18
CA ARG A 521 7.94 -9.22 -10.81
C ARG A 521 9.01 -8.88 -9.81
N ASN A 522 9.09 -9.63 -8.72
CA ASN A 522 10.13 -9.50 -7.72
C ASN A 522 10.97 -10.80 -7.62
N SER A 523 12.27 -10.65 -7.68
CA SER A 523 13.24 -11.71 -7.42
C SER A 523 13.83 -11.49 -6.03
N ASN A 524 13.53 -12.39 -5.10
CA ASN A 524 14.02 -12.39 -3.74
C ASN A 524 15.21 -13.34 -3.62
N SER A 525 16.28 -12.87 -2.98
CA SER A 525 17.43 -13.70 -2.58
C SER A 525 17.80 -13.40 -1.14
N GLU A 526 18.04 -14.42 -0.35
CA GLU A 526 18.46 -14.25 1.04
C GLU A 526 19.45 -15.33 1.47
N VAL A 527 20.34 -14.96 2.39
CA VAL A 527 21.25 -15.88 3.09
C VAL A 527 21.23 -15.51 4.57
N GLY A 528 21.10 -16.48 5.44
CA GLY A 528 21.06 -16.28 6.88
C GLY A 528 21.94 -17.25 7.65
N ILE A 529 22.44 -16.80 8.78
CA ILE A 529 23.17 -17.61 9.76
C ILE A 529 22.44 -17.48 11.09
N ASP A 530 22.12 -18.61 11.70
CA ASP A 530 21.54 -18.68 13.03
C ASP A 530 22.50 -19.45 13.93
N ALA A 531 22.89 -18.81 15.04
CA ALA A 531 23.81 -19.39 16.02
C ALA A 531 23.22 -19.29 17.43
N ALA A 532 23.39 -20.33 18.20
CA ALA A 532 23.06 -20.37 19.62
C ALA A 532 24.26 -20.90 20.40
N PHE A 533 24.79 -20.13 21.33
CA PHE A 533 25.91 -20.49 22.20
C PHE A 533 25.83 -19.78 23.53
N ALA A 534 26.14 -20.47 24.62
CA ALA A 534 26.09 -19.96 25.98
C ALA A 534 24.76 -19.23 26.30
N ASP A 535 23.63 -19.82 25.90
CA ASP A 535 22.26 -19.26 26.02
C ASP A 535 22.03 -17.94 25.24
N MET A 536 22.98 -17.48 24.47
CA MET A 536 22.82 -16.36 23.55
C MET A 536 22.38 -16.89 22.18
N LYS A 537 21.38 -16.21 21.56
CA LYS A 537 20.91 -16.51 20.21
C LYS A 537 21.22 -15.35 19.27
N VAL A 538 21.81 -15.67 18.12
CA VAL A 538 22.17 -14.68 17.10
C VAL A 538 21.55 -15.10 15.77
N SER A 539 20.85 -14.22 15.10
CA SER A 539 20.38 -14.39 13.73
C SER A 539 20.85 -13.21 12.88
N LEU A 540 21.60 -13.50 11.83
CA LEU A 540 22.03 -12.53 10.82
C LEU A 540 21.49 -12.95 9.47
N VAL A 541 20.83 -12.05 8.78
CA VAL A 541 20.24 -12.28 7.45
C VAL A 541 20.69 -11.19 6.51
N GLY A 542 21.27 -11.56 5.37
CA GLY A 542 21.50 -10.67 4.23
C GLY A 542 20.46 -10.93 3.15
N PHE A 543 19.94 -9.91 2.51
CA PHE A 543 18.97 -10.03 1.43
C PHE A 543 19.29 -9.12 0.24
N TYR A 544 18.86 -9.56 -0.95
CA TYR A 544 18.92 -8.79 -2.18
C TYR A 544 17.66 -9.06 -3.01
N ASN A 545 16.86 -8.01 -3.21
CA ASN A 545 15.59 -8.07 -3.92
C ASN A 545 15.60 -7.14 -5.11
N VAL A 546 15.09 -7.61 -6.25
CA VAL A 546 14.94 -6.83 -7.47
C VAL A 546 13.49 -6.87 -7.92
N THR A 547 12.80 -5.76 -7.81
CA THR A 547 11.44 -5.59 -8.35
C THR A 547 11.54 -4.96 -9.72
N LYS A 548 11.02 -5.64 -10.74
CA LYS A 548 10.96 -5.17 -12.12
C LYS A 548 9.53 -4.88 -12.54
N GLY A 549 9.39 -3.91 -13.45
CA GLY A 549 8.12 -3.61 -14.07
C GLY A 549 7.08 -3.07 -13.09
N THR A 550 7.50 -2.20 -12.16
CA THR A 550 6.55 -1.48 -11.30
C THR A 550 5.56 -0.71 -12.16
N TYR A 551 4.29 -0.65 -11.73
CA TYR A 551 3.28 0.03 -12.52
C TYR A 551 3.44 1.54 -12.38
N ASN A 552 3.38 2.26 -13.52
CA ASN A 552 3.38 3.72 -13.58
C ASN A 552 2.58 4.24 -14.77
N PHE A 553 2.39 5.55 -14.81
CA PHE A 553 1.74 6.27 -15.90
C PHE A 553 2.75 7.15 -16.60
N LEU A 554 2.73 7.14 -17.93
CA LEU A 554 3.55 8.01 -18.77
C LEU A 554 2.65 9.00 -19.51
N ASN A 555 3.05 10.26 -19.54
CA ASN A 555 2.40 11.22 -20.38
C ASN A 555 2.80 10.97 -21.86
N VAL A 556 1.80 10.96 -22.69
CA VAL A 556 1.92 10.83 -24.15
C VAL A 556 1.25 12.04 -24.77
N TYR A 557 1.84 12.58 -25.82
CA TYR A 557 1.32 13.74 -26.51
C TYR A 557 1.22 13.44 -28.00
N GLU A 558 0.24 14.06 -28.63
CA GLU A 558 0.08 14.05 -30.08
C GLU A 558 -0.23 15.46 -30.58
N PRO A 559 0.20 15.84 -31.80
CA PRO A 559 -0.19 17.09 -32.39
C PRO A 559 -1.71 17.20 -32.48
N TYR A 560 -2.23 18.36 -32.14
CA TYR A 560 -3.65 18.58 -32.06
C TYR A 560 -4.03 19.95 -32.63
N SER A 561 -5.04 19.98 -33.47
CA SER A 561 -5.56 21.22 -34.06
C SER A 561 -7.02 21.41 -33.68
N TYR A 562 -7.42 22.58 -33.33
CA TYR A 562 -8.78 22.94 -32.99
C TYR A 562 -9.13 24.34 -33.49
N ASP A 563 -10.42 24.58 -33.67
CA ASP A 563 -10.89 25.85 -34.16
C ASP A 563 -11.33 26.76 -33.01
N ILE A 564 -10.82 27.99 -33.00
CA ILE A 564 -11.27 29.05 -32.11
C ILE A 564 -12.27 29.91 -32.88
N LEU A 565 -13.42 30.17 -32.27
CA LEU A 565 -14.44 31.04 -32.85
C LEU A 565 -14.10 32.51 -32.55
N GLN A 566 -14.18 33.33 -33.57
CA GLN A 566 -13.96 34.79 -33.47
C GLN A 566 -15.18 35.54 -33.96
N ARG A 567 -15.34 36.72 -33.43
CA ARG A 567 -16.38 37.64 -33.91
C ARG A 567 -16.03 38.11 -35.33
N PRO A 568 -17.02 38.16 -36.27
CA PRO A 568 -16.81 38.80 -37.53
C PRO A 568 -16.45 40.28 -37.36
N GLU A 569 -15.63 40.78 -38.25
CA GLU A 569 -15.22 42.19 -38.21
C GLU A 569 -16.47 43.13 -38.31
N GLY A 570 -16.56 44.09 -37.40
CA GLY A 570 -17.70 45.01 -37.35
C GLY A 570 -18.97 44.47 -36.67
N PHE A 571 -18.98 43.20 -36.20
CA PHE A 571 -20.12 42.66 -35.49
C PHE A 571 -20.25 43.27 -34.10
N VAL A 572 -21.38 43.84 -33.82
CA VAL A 572 -21.75 44.40 -32.50
C VAL A 572 -22.67 43.39 -31.80
N MET A 573 -22.25 42.94 -30.62
CA MET A 573 -23.04 42.03 -29.82
C MET A 573 -24.31 42.73 -29.34
N PRO A 574 -25.50 42.16 -29.58
CA PRO A 574 -26.73 42.75 -29.11
C PRO A 574 -26.85 42.72 -27.57
N ASP A 575 -27.69 43.60 -27.02
CA ASP A 575 -27.99 43.53 -25.58
C ASP A 575 -28.74 42.25 -25.25
N ASN A 576 -28.38 41.62 -24.11
CA ASN A 576 -28.94 40.36 -23.64
C ASN A 576 -28.96 39.27 -24.75
N PRO A 577 -27.83 38.89 -25.30
CA PRO A 577 -27.77 38.00 -26.43
C PRO A 577 -28.21 36.58 -26.05
N GLN A 578 -29.04 35.98 -26.90
CA GLN A 578 -29.28 34.53 -26.87
C GLN A 578 -28.21 33.88 -27.75
N ILE A 579 -27.59 32.80 -27.27
CA ILE A 579 -26.54 32.08 -27.97
C ILE A 579 -26.95 30.62 -28.15
N LYS A 580 -26.77 30.08 -29.32
CA LYS A 580 -26.85 28.64 -29.59
C LYS A 580 -25.64 28.21 -30.41
N VAL A 581 -25.27 26.97 -30.29
CA VAL A 581 -24.16 26.33 -31.03
C VAL A 581 -24.68 25.09 -31.75
N ASP A 582 -24.24 24.92 -32.98
CA ASP A 582 -24.40 23.65 -33.70
C ASP A 582 -23.34 22.68 -33.17
N SER A 583 -23.77 21.58 -32.63
CA SER A 583 -22.90 20.63 -31.92
C SER A 583 -21.90 19.92 -32.83
N GLN A 584 -22.12 19.89 -34.13
CA GLN A 584 -21.24 19.21 -35.09
C GLN A 584 -20.29 20.17 -35.81
N THR A 585 -20.78 21.31 -36.20
CA THR A 585 -19.97 22.28 -36.99
C THR A 585 -19.29 23.31 -36.14
N GLY A 586 -19.70 23.50 -34.89
CA GLY A 586 -19.27 24.55 -34.00
C GLY A 586 -19.78 25.93 -34.43
N MET A 587 -20.69 26.01 -35.40
CA MET A 587 -21.29 27.28 -35.81
C MET A 587 -22.07 27.87 -34.63
N MET A 588 -21.67 29.06 -34.24
CA MET A 588 -22.37 29.81 -33.23
C MET A 588 -23.36 30.79 -33.87
N TYR A 589 -24.55 30.89 -33.31
CA TYR A 589 -25.58 31.81 -33.68
C TYR A 589 -25.92 32.71 -32.49
N VAL A 590 -26.04 34.02 -32.79
CA VAL A 590 -26.41 35.03 -31.78
C VAL A 590 -27.69 35.74 -32.21
N ARG A 591 -28.54 36.01 -31.24
CA ARG A 591 -29.77 36.78 -31.44
C ARG A 591 -30.01 37.70 -30.26
N GLY A 592 -30.33 38.95 -30.48
CA GLY A 592 -30.83 39.86 -29.43
C GLY A 592 -32.26 39.50 -28.99
N SER A 593 -32.67 39.97 -27.83
CA SER A 593 -34.00 39.68 -27.29
C SER A 593 -35.14 40.23 -28.17
N GLN A 594 -34.88 41.24 -28.98
CA GLN A 594 -35.83 41.87 -29.89
C GLN A 594 -35.67 41.46 -31.34
N ASP A 595 -34.63 40.65 -31.65
CA ASP A 595 -34.33 40.26 -33.01
C ASP A 595 -35.17 39.04 -33.45
N GLU A 596 -35.66 39.11 -34.68
CA GLU A 596 -36.43 38.01 -35.29
C GLU A 596 -35.51 36.87 -35.77
N TYR A 597 -34.31 37.22 -36.21
CA TYR A 597 -33.35 36.29 -36.89
C TYR A 597 -32.09 35.98 -36.10
N TRP A 598 -31.56 34.81 -36.27
CA TRP A 598 -30.25 34.40 -35.78
C TRP A 598 -29.14 34.84 -36.70
N THR A 599 -28.14 35.53 -36.15
CA THR A 599 -26.93 35.91 -36.92
C THR A 599 -25.83 34.87 -36.70
N PRO A 600 -25.31 34.25 -37.74
CA PRO A 600 -24.20 33.28 -37.61
C PRO A 600 -22.89 34.00 -37.29
N MET A 601 -22.08 33.40 -36.47
CA MET A 601 -20.72 33.79 -36.09
C MET A 601 -19.76 32.70 -36.61
N ASP A 602 -19.28 32.89 -37.81
CA ASP A 602 -18.62 31.82 -38.61
C ASP A 602 -17.10 32.00 -38.79
N VAL A 603 -16.52 33.02 -38.14
CA VAL A 603 -15.06 33.20 -38.24
C VAL A 603 -14.37 32.20 -37.35
N LYS A 604 -13.65 31.29 -37.98
CA LYS A 604 -12.84 30.28 -37.33
C LYS A 604 -11.36 30.54 -37.58
N VAL A 605 -10.56 30.45 -36.52
CA VAL A 605 -9.10 30.47 -36.61
C VAL A 605 -8.60 29.16 -36.02
N THR A 606 -7.89 28.38 -36.82
CA THR A 606 -7.34 27.13 -36.37
C THR A 606 -6.07 27.38 -35.53
N ASP A 607 -6.07 26.90 -34.31
CA ASP A 607 -4.90 26.86 -33.44
C ASP A 607 -4.32 25.45 -33.38
N ARG A 608 -3.04 25.33 -33.08
CA ARG A 608 -2.30 24.09 -33.04
C ARG A 608 -1.57 23.96 -31.71
N THR A 609 -1.64 22.77 -31.13
CA THR A 609 -1.00 22.49 -29.85
C THR A 609 -0.68 20.98 -29.76
N TYR A 610 -0.28 20.51 -28.60
CA TYR A 610 -0.16 19.09 -28.30
C TYR A 610 -1.24 18.68 -27.31
N ALA A 611 -1.96 17.63 -27.65
CA ALA A 611 -2.94 17.04 -26.76
C ALA A 611 -2.27 16.02 -25.84
N LYS A 612 -2.42 16.21 -24.55
CA LYS A 612 -1.89 15.31 -23.53
C LYS A 612 -2.83 14.10 -23.35
N SER A 613 -2.25 12.94 -23.25
CA SER A 613 -2.89 11.68 -22.88
C SER A 613 -2.01 10.92 -21.89
N THR A 614 -2.53 9.90 -21.26
CA THR A 614 -1.78 9.06 -20.31
C THR A 614 -1.70 7.64 -20.84
N LYS A 615 -0.53 7.03 -20.77
CA LYS A 615 -0.30 5.62 -21.08
C LYS A 615 0.11 4.90 -19.81
N GLN A 616 -0.59 3.84 -19.50
CA GLN A 616 -0.19 2.92 -18.42
C GLN A 616 0.97 2.06 -18.91
N ASN A 617 1.95 1.85 -18.02
CA ASN A 617 3.15 1.13 -18.38
C ASN A 617 3.77 0.41 -17.18
N ASN A 618 4.74 -0.45 -17.48
CA ASN A 618 5.67 -0.95 -16.49
C ASN A 618 6.84 0.03 -16.41
N GLY A 619 7.04 0.60 -15.24
CA GLY A 619 8.02 1.66 -14.99
C GLY A 619 9.35 1.14 -14.43
N ALA A 620 9.77 1.80 -13.38
CA ALA A 620 11.08 1.63 -12.79
C ALA A 620 11.40 0.24 -12.26
N ASP A 621 12.67 -0.09 -12.32
CA ASP A 621 13.26 -1.17 -11.53
C ASP A 621 13.66 -0.66 -10.14
N VAL A 622 13.35 -1.45 -9.11
CA VAL A 622 13.72 -1.16 -7.74
C VAL A 622 14.63 -2.26 -7.21
N LYS A 623 15.83 -1.89 -6.77
CA LYS A 623 16.80 -2.78 -6.16
C LYS A 623 16.87 -2.49 -4.67
N ARG A 624 16.68 -3.52 -3.84
CA ARG A 624 16.80 -3.45 -2.39
C ARG A 624 17.83 -4.44 -1.92
N ALA A 625 18.77 -4.00 -1.09
CA ALA A 625 19.74 -4.86 -0.42
C ALA A 625 19.78 -4.49 1.06
N GLY A 626 20.09 -5.44 1.91
CA GLY A 626 20.19 -5.14 3.33
C GLY A 626 20.67 -6.29 4.17
N ALA A 627 20.83 -5.99 5.45
CA ALA A 627 21.17 -6.96 6.48
C ALA A 627 20.31 -6.72 7.73
N GLU A 628 19.79 -7.80 8.30
CA GLU A 628 18.99 -7.81 9.52
C GLU A 628 19.74 -8.62 10.59
N LEU A 629 19.95 -8.04 11.76
CA LEU A 629 20.63 -8.68 12.90
C LEU A 629 19.64 -8.74 14.08
N VAL A 630 19.54 -9.90 14.71
CA VAL A 630 18.87 -10.07 16.00
C VAL A 630 19.81 -10.82 16.93
N VAL A 631 20.03 -10.26 18.12
CA VAL A 631 20.80 -10.90 19.19
C VAL A 631 19.94 -10.93 20.45
N GLU A 632 19.67 -12.13 20.96
CA GLU A 632 19.00 -12.35 22.24
C GLU A 632 20.06 -12.79 23.25
N PHE A 633 20.22 -12.00 24.29
CA PHE A 633 21.19 -12.28 25.37
C PHE A 633 20.57 -13.17 26.46
N PRO A 634 21.36 -13.94 27.18
CA PRO A 634 20.87 -14.71 28.32
C PRO A 634 20.33 -13.79 29.41
N GLU A 635 19.40 -14.32 30.20
CA GLU A 635 18.85 -13.61 31.36
C GLU A 635 19.94 -13.27 32.38
N ILE A 636 20.00 -12.01 32.79
CA ILE A 636 20.76 -11.57 33.97
C ILE A 636 19.94 -11.91 35.22
N LYS A 637 20.13 -13.11 35.74
CA LYS A 637 19.30 -13.68 36.82
C LYS A 637 19.06 -12.76 38.03
N PRO A 638 20.06 -12.01 38.57
CA PRO A 638 19.82 -11.09 39.68
C PRO A 638 18.85 -9.96 39.37
N LEU A 639 18.80 -9.52 38.10
CA LEU A 639 17.95 -8.45 37.62
C LEU A 639 16.66 -8.97 37.00
N LYS A 640 16.55 -10.30 36.79
CA LYS A 640 15.44 -10.93 36.03
C LYS A 640 15.20 -10.23 34.69
N THR A 641 16.29 -9.87 34.01
CA THR A 641 16.27 -9.05 32.81
C THR A 641 16.98 -9.74 31.66
N THR A 642 16.31 -9.84 30.54
CA THR A 642 16.89 -10.24 29.24
C THR A 642 17.07 -8.99 28.38
N PHE A 643 18.13 -9.00 27.57
CA PHE A 643 18.37 -7.96 26.58
C PHE A 643 18.21 -8.54 25.18
N ARG A 644 17.63 -7.73 24.28
CA ARG A 644 17.58 -8.05 22.86
C ARG A 644 18.06 -6.82 22.07
N LEU A 645 19.03 -7.07 21.18
CA LEU A 645 19.48 -6.11 20.18
C LEU A 645 18.90 -6.53 18.82
N ASP A 646 18.22 -5.63 18.16
CA ASP A 646 17.84 -5.81 16.76
C ASP A 646 18.32 -4.62 15.93
N ALA A 647 18.77 -4.88 14.70
CA ALA A 647 19.22 -3.85 13.79
C ALA A 647 18.91 -4.25 12.34
N ALA A 648 18.67 -3.24 11.51
CA ALA A 648 18.51 -3.43 10.06
C ALA A 648 19.24 -2.33 9.30
N TYR A 649 20.05 -2.73 8.34
CA TYR A 649 20.57 -1.86 7.30
C TYR A 649 19.81 -2.11 6.01
N THR A 650 19.32 -1.03 5.38
CA THR A 650 18.60 -1.07 4.10
C THR A 650 19.23 -0.13 3.10
N TYR A 651 19.48 -0.65 1.91
CA TYR A 651 19.83 0.11 0.71
C TYR A 651 18.70 -0.04 -0.30
N THR A 652 18.19 1.06 -0.83
CA THR A 652 17.20 1.05 -1.91
C THR A 652 17.68 1.94 -3.04
N LYS A 653 17.67 1.40 -4.27
CA LYS A 653 17.88 2.15 -5.49
C LYS A 653 16.65 2.02 -6.39
N TYR A 654 16.09 3.15 -6.74
CA TYR A 654 15.01 3.28 -7.70
C TYR A 654 15.53 4.10 -8.87
N LEU A 655 15.27 3.68 -10.11
CA LEU A 655 15.60 4.43 -11.32
C LEU A 655 14.59 4.06 -12.40
N ASN A 656 13.95 5.08 -12.98
CA ASN A 656 13.06 4.92 -14.12
C ASN A 656 13.72 5.52 -15.37
N GLU A 657 14.14 4.66 -16.30
CA GLU A 657 14.86 5.03 -17.52
C GLU A 657 13.94 5.22 -18.74
N GLN A 658 12.63 5.28 -18.52
CA GLN A 658 11.68 5.44 -19.63
C GLN A 658 11.73 6.83 -20.21
N LEU A 659 11.47 6.92 -21.52
CA LEU A 659 11.29 8.19 -22.21
C LEU A 659 9.91 8.74 -21.88
N SER A 660 9.85 10.02 -21.59
CA SER A 660 8.61 10.76 -21.38
C SER A 660 8.61 12.05 -22.17
N ALA A 661 7.44 12.41 -22.62
CA ALA A 661 7.23 13.68 -23.32
C ALA A 661 6.76 14.74 -22.32
N TYR A 662 7.24 15.95 -22.50
CA TYR A 662 6.81 17.12 -21.74
C TYR A 662 6.62 18.32 -22.65
N TYR A 663 5.46 18.96 -22.53
CA TYR A 663 5.13 20.16 -23.26
C TYR A 663 4.97 21.35 -22.33
N GLN A 664 5.90 22.27 -22.41
CA GLN A 664 5.85 23.53 -21.67
C GLN A 664 5.08 24.56 -22.49
N LYS A 665 3.85 24.80 -22.12
CA LYS A 665 3.03 25.84 -22.74
C LYS A 665 3.36 27.20 -22.12
N GLY A 666 3.67 28.18 -22.95
CA GLY A 666 3.92 29.56 -22.48
C GLY A 666 2.70 30.19 -21.80
N TRP A 667 2.97 31.09 -20.86
CA TRP A 667 1.95 31.74 -20.04
C TRP A 667 1.04 32.71 -20.83
N SER A 668 1.47 33.19 -22.00
CA SER A 668 0.65 34.10 -22.81
C SER A 668 0.55 33.60 -24.25
N HIS A 669 -0.67 33.39 -24.69
CA HIS A 669 -0.98 33.13 -26.08
C HIS A 669 -0.58 34.28 -27.02
N THR A 670 -0.28 35.44 -26.49
CA THR A 670 0.11 36.63 -27.26
C THR A 670 1.55 36.58 -27.76
N THR A 671 2.34 35.66 -27.26
CA THR A 671 3.75 35.42 -27.68
C THR A 671 3.89 34.13 -28.48
N LEU A 672 2.83 33.59 -29.08
CA LEU A 672 2.92 32.49 -30.03
C LEU A 672 3.76 32.78 -31.29
N ALA A 673 4.20 33.99 -31.48
CA ALA A 673 5.31 34.26 -32.37
C ALA A 673 6.66 33.72 -31.87
N ASP A 674 6.71 33.25 -30.60
CA ASP A 674 7.89 32.65 -30.03
C ASP A 674 7.92 31.15 -30.40
N ARG A 675 8.79 30.83 -31.35
CA ARG A 675 8.93 29.46 -31.89
C ARG A 675 9.29 28.42 -30.84
N SER A 676 9.84 28.84 -29.70
CA SER A 676 10.23 27.94 -28.61
C SER A 676 9.09 27.13 -28.00
N TYR A 677 7.83 27.57 -28.22
CA TYR A 677 6.64 26.84 -27.77
C TYR A 677 6.01 25.92 -28.83
N GLN A 678 6.63 25.79 -29.99
CA GLN A 678 6.13 24.92 -31.08
C GLN A 678 6.67 23.51 -31.01
N TYR A 679 7.50 23.22 -30.03
CA TYR A 679 8.15 21.94 -29.90
C TYR A 679 7.79 21.23 -28.58
N LEU A 680 7.69 19.92 -28.65
CA LEU A 680 7.51 19.03 -27.51
C LEU A 680 8.82 18.31 -27.21
N GLY A 681 9.36 18.44 -26.01
CA GLY A 681 10.55 17.70 -25.60
C GLY A 681 10.26 16.26 -25.20
N ILE A 682 11.13 15.33 -25.56
CA ILE A 682 11.11 13.92 -25.17
C ILE A 682 12.37 13.64 -24.36
N TYR A 683 12.20 13.27 -23.09
CA TYR A 683 13.26 13.16 -22.09
C TYR A 683 13.39 11.75 -21.56
N ALA A 684 14.60 11.39 -21.15
CA ALA A 684 14.86 10.17 -20.42
C ALA A 684 14.72 10.41 -18.90
N ASN A 685 13.56 10.90 -18.44
CA ASN A 685 13.30 11.26 -17.05
C ASN A 685 12.21 10.44 -16.38
N GLY A 686 11.83 9.33 -17.00
CA GLY A 686 10.99 8.33 -16.35
C GLY A 686 9.54 8.71 -16.14
N GLY A 687 9.01 9.67 -16.88
CA GLY A 687 7.60 10.07 -16.79
C GLY A 687 7.33 11.21 -15.83
N ASN A 688 8.35 11.82 -15.25
CA ASN A 688 8.20 13.04 -14.47
C ASN A 688 8.18 14.24 -15.42
N ASP A 689 7.07 14.93 -15.56
CA ASP A 689 6.83 15.98 -16.56
C ASP A 689 7.94 17.03 -16.65
N ASP A 690 8.24 17.68 -15.54
CA ASP A 690 9.21 18.79 -15.46
C ASP A 690 10.41 18.47 -14.57
N SER A 691 10.55 17.24 -14.11
CA SER A 691 11.60 16.85 -13.18
C SER A 691 12.92 16.55 -13.91
N VAL A 692 14.01 17.05 -13.35
CA VAL A 692 15.37 16.66 -13.74
C VAL A 692 15.82 15.35 -13.10
N THR A 693 15.01 14.77 -12.22
CA THR A 693 15.31 13.52 -11.49
C THR A 693 14.42 12.38 -11.96
N ASN A 694 14.97 11.19 -12.11
CA ASN A 694 14.22 9.98 -12.45
C ASN A 694 14.49 8.80 -11.52
N GLY A 695 15.11 9.06 -10.38
CA GLY A 695 15.41 8.01 -9.42
C GLY A 695 15.95 8.54 -8.10
N LYS A 696 16.17 7.59 -7.18
CA LYS A 696 16.70 7.88 -5.85
C LYS A 696 17.45 6.69 -5.28
N ILE A 697 18.51 6.98 -4.53
CA ILE A 697 19.19 6.02 -3.65
C ILE A 697 18.90 6.43 -2.22
N THR A 698 18.58 5.45 -1.36
CA THR A 698 18.41 5.64 0.08
C THR A 698 19.24 4.61 0.85
N HIS A 699 19.78 5.02 2.00
CA HIS A 699 20.51 4.18 2.96
C HIS A 699 19.95 4.47 4.34
N ASN A 700 19.50 3.45 5.04
CA ASN A 700 19.07 3.56 6.43
C ASN A 700 19.74 2.47 7.27
N LEU A 701 20.17 2.84 8.47
CA LEU A 701 20.62 1.91 9.51
C LEU A 701 19.89 2.26 10.79
N ASP A 702 19.03 1.34 11.19
CA ASP A 702 18.24 1.42 12.41
C ASP A 702 18.66 0.32 13.38
N ALA A 703 18.75 0.66 14.67
CA ALA A 703 19.10 -0.29 15.71
C ALA A 703 18.26 -0.04 16.95
N ASN A 704 17.84 -1.11 17.63
CA ASN A 704 17.02 -1.05 18.82
C ASN A 704 17.58 -1.97 19.91
N LEU A 705 17.61 -1.48 21.14
CA LEU A 705 17.97 -2.25 22.31
C LEU A 705 16.74 -2.36 23.23
N THR A 706 16.28 -3.58 23.44
CA THR A 706 15.13 -3.88 24.29
C THR A 706 15.61 -4.59 25.55
N ALA A 707 15.25 -4.05 26.71
CA ALA A 707 15.41 -4.68 28.02
C ALA A 707 14.06 -5.17 28.51
N ILE A 708 13.94 -6.45 28.83
CA ILE A 708 12.73 -7.12 29.30
C ILE A 708 13.00 -7.63 30.70
N THR A 709 12.35 -7.04 31.70
CA THR A 709 12.43 -7.45 33.11
C THR A 709 11.14 -8.17 33.47
N HIS A 710 11.23 -9.46 33.77
CA HIS A 710 10.10 -10.29 34.18
C HIS A 710 10.24 -10.71 35.64
N ILE A 711 9.29 -10.29 36.49
CA ILE A 711 9.26 -10.59 37.91
C ILE A 711 8.03 -11.47 38.21
N PRO A 712 8.15 -12.81 38.11
CA PRO A 712 7.01 -13.73 38.27
C PRO A 712 6.31 -13.58 39.62
N GLN A 713 7.07 -13.38 40.71
CA GLN A 713 6.53 -13.25 42.07
C GLN A 713 5.62 -12.02 42.22
N ALA A 714 5.92 -10.96 41.50
CA ALA A 714 5.10 -9.75 41.42
C ALA A 714 4.09 -9.76 40.28
N ARG A 715 4.15 -10.75 39.40
CA ARG A 715 3.36 -10.82 38.14
C ARG A 715 3.48 -9.52 37.33
N ILE A 716 4.71 -9.08 37.11
CA ILE A 716 5.02 -7.85 36.37
C ILE A 716 6.01 -8.16 35.26
N ILE A 717 5.74 -7.61 34.06
CA ILE A 717 6.72 -7.46 32.99
C ILE A 717 6.91 -5.98 32.73
N ILE A 718 8.16 -5.58 32.60
CA ILE A 718 8.57 -4.23 32.21
C ILE A 718 9.44 -4.36 30.98
N THR A 719 9.08 -3.72 29.89
CA THR A 719 9.88 -3.63 28.69
C THR A 719 10.27 -2.19 28.43
N CYS A 720 11.58 -1.94 28.36
CA CYS A 720 12.13 -0.66 27.94
C CYS A 720 12.85 -0.86 26.59
N ARG A 721 12.48 -0.10 25.58
CA ARG A 721 13.05 -0.18 24.23
C ARG A 721 13.66 1.16 23.86
N LEU A 722 14.96 1.18 23.64
CA LEU A 722 15.69 2.30 23.06
C LEU A 722 15.77 2.10 21.55
N GLU A 723 15.26 3.04 20.78
CA GLU A 723 15.27 3.02 19.33
C GLU A 723 16.19 4.12 18.79
N ALA A 724 17.14 3.76 17.93
CA ALA A 724 18.09 4.68 17.34
C ALA A 724 18.12 4.53 15.83
N THR A 725 18.02 5.65 15.10
CA THR A 725 18.41 5.73 13.70
C THR A 725 19.84 6.23 13.65
N LEU A 726 20.75 5.37 13.21
CA LEU A 726 22.19 5.62 13.18
C LEU A 726 22.64 6.24 11.87
N LEU A 727 21.97 5.89 10.77
CA LEU A 727 22.26 6.40 9.43
C LEU A 727 20.95 6.61 8.68
N ARG A 728 20.77 7.79 8.10
CA ARG A 728 19.71 8.09 7.13
C ARG A 728 20.29 8.99 6.06
N ARG A 729 20.47 8.44 4.86
CA ARG A 729 21.04 9.16 3.72
C ARG A 729 20.24 8.90 2.46
N SER A 730 20.16 9.90 1.61
CA SER A 730 19.52 9.78 0.30
C SER A 730 20.18 10.66 -0.73
N ARG A 731 20.07 10.28 -1.99
CA ARG A 731 20.51 11.08 -3.14
C ARG A 731 19.57 10.84 -4.31
N ASN A 732 19.13 11.91 -4.96
CA ASN A 732 18.39 11.81 -6.20
C ASN A 732 19.32 11.39 -7.34
N LEU A 733 18.77 10.75 -8.34
CA LEU A 733 19.46 10.26 -9.52
C LEU A 733 18.87 10.88 -10.77
N SER A 734 19.68 10.97 -11.80
CA SER A 734 19.25 11.19 -13.17
C SER A 734 19.92 10.17 -14.08
N GLN A 735 19.24 9.74 -15.11
CA GLN A 735 19.78 8.90 -16.17
C GLN A 735 20.93 9.61 -16.89
N TYR A 736 20.88 10.90 -16.97
CA TYR A 736 21.93 11.75 -17.57
C TYR A 736 23.20 11.82 -16.73
N ASN A 737 23.25 11.10 -15.58
CA ASN A 737 24.40 11.04 -14.70
C ASN A 737 24.94 12.41 -14.26
N CYS A 738 24.09 13.41 -14.20
CA CYS A 738 24.29 14.79 -13.73
C CYS A 738 25.57 15.50 -14.25
N ALA A 739 26.73 14.86 -14.19
CA ALA A 739 28.00 15.42 -14.63
C ALA A 739 28.10 15.60 -16.15
N GLU A 740 27.42 14.72 -16.92
CA GLU A 740 27.46 14.75 -18.38
C GLU A 740 26.55 15.82 -18.98
N TYR A 741 25.38 16.03 -18.34
CA TYR A 741 24.33 16.93 -18.82
C TYR A 741 24.09 18.14 -17.92
N ALA A 742 24.86 18.28 -16.85
CA ALA A 742 24.83 19.46 -15.99
C ALA A 742 25.76 20.54 -16.54
N PHE A 743 25.36 21.80 -16.46
CA PHE A 743 26.19 22.91 -16.82
C PHE A 743 26.02 24.09 -15.85
N THR A 744 27.04 24.93 -15.78
CA THR A 744 27.01 26.19 -15.04
C THR A 744 26.28 27.23 -15.86
N VAL A 745 25.26 27.85 -15.27
CA VAL A 745 24.53 28.95 -15.88
C VAL A 745 24.95 30.25 -15.18
N SER A 746 25.36 31.24 -15.95
CA SER A 746 25.71 32.55 -15.43
C SER A 746 24.46 33.41 -15.17
N GLU A 747 24.59 34.44 -14.35
CA GLU A 747 23.51 35.39 -14.07
C GLU A 747 22.94 36.08 -15.31
N THR A 748 23.74 36.15 -16.35
CA THR A 748 23.37 36.79 -17.61
C THR A 748 22.57 35.85 -18.52
N ASP A 749 22.54 34.56 -18.25
CA ASP A 749 21.79 33.64 -19.07
C ASP A 749 20.30 33.81 -18.80
N ASN A 750 19.54 34.10 -19.82
CA ASN A 750 18.09 34.07 -19.72
C ASN A 750 17.63 32.67 -19.34
N ASN A 751 16.86 32.58 -18.26
CA ASN A 751 16.24 31.34 -17.90
C ASN A 751 14.92 31.17 -18.68
N PRO A 752 14.87 30.31 -19.71
CA PRO A 752 13.68 30.16 -20.54
C PRO A 752 12.49 29.54 -19.78
N THR A 753 12.74 28.94 -18.63
CA THR A 753 11.69 28.38 -17.80
C THR A 753 11.09 29.35 -16.79
N GLY A 754 11.56 30.61 -16.77
CA GLY A 754 11.03 31.68 -15.92
C GLY A 754 11.49 31.68 -14.46
N GLY A 755 12.39 30.78 -14.05
CA GLY A 755 12.99 30.79 -12.71
C GLY A 755 14.05 31.89 -12.56
N ASN A 756 14.29 32.34 -11.33
CA ASN A 756 15.38 33.27 -11.05
C ASN A 756 16.72 32.55 -11.11
N ILE A 757 17.67 33.12 -11.85
CA ILE A 757 19.06 32.68 -11.88
C ILE A 757 19.76 33.35 -10.70
N TYR A 758 20.35 32.55 -9.83
CA TYR A 758 21.10 33.04 -8.69
C TYR A 758 22.57 33.09 -8.99
N ASP A 759 23.18 34.20 -8.58
CA ASP A 759 24.60 34.52 -8.66
C ASP A 759 25.59 33.39 -8.84
N GLY A 760 26.10 33.15 -10.04
CA GLY A 760 27.22 32.29 -10.36
C GLY A 760 27.06 30.82 -9.85
N LYS A 761 25.84 30.38 -9.52
CA LYS A 761 25.57 29.03 -9.02
C LYS A 761 25.33 28.10 -10.19
N SER A 762 25.96 26.93 -10.09
CA SER A 762 25.64 25.80 -10.98
C SER A 762 24.28 25.20 -10.64
N TYR A 763 23.49 24.90 -11.65
CA TYR A 763 22.31 24.09 -11.48
C TYR A 763 22.26 23.00 -12.55
N THR A 764 21.56 21.91 -12.22
CA THR A 764 21.44 20.79 -13.13
C THR A 764 20.45 21.12 -14.23
N ALA A 765 20.84 20.84 -15.46
CA ALA A 765 19.95 20.86 -16.59
C ALA A 765 19.99 19.54 -17.34
N ILE A 766 18.88 19.15 -17.92
CA ILE A 766 18.80 18.02 -18.82
C ILE A 766 18.27 18.50 -20.19
N TYR A 767 18.87 17.94 -21.21
CA TYR A 767 18.41 18.13 -22.57
C TYR A 767 17.44 17.04 -22.96
N PRO A 768 16.46 17.32 -23.83
CA PRO A 768 15.67 16.25 -24.41
C PRO A 768 16.56 15.31 -25.25
N VAL A 769 16.18 14.04 -25.32
CA VAL A 769 16.80 13.08 -26.26
C VAL A 769 16.37 13.39 -27.69
N SER A 770 15.12 13.81 -27.84
CA SER A 770 14.49 14.19 -29.09
C SER A 770 13.39 15.22 -28.84
N TYR A 771 12.90 15.81 -29.89
CA TYR A 771 11.74 16.71 -29.85
C TYR A 771 10.78 16.39 -30.98
N MET A 772 9.50 16.72 -30.78
CA MET A 772 8.44 16.56 -31.76
C MET A 772 7.98 17.95 -32.22
N ASP A 773 7.80 18.11 -33.51
CA ASP A 773 7.20 19.30 -34.09
C ASP A 773 5.67 19.20 -34.15
N LEU A 774 4.96 20.27 -34.53
CA LEU A 774 3.50 20.30 -34.61
C LEU A 774 2.94 19.41 -35.75
N ASP A 775 3.78 18.92 -36.64
CA ASP A 775 3.38 17.94 -37.66
C ASP A 775 3.54 16.48 -37.19
N GLY A 776 4.07 16.31 -35.99
CA GLY A 776 4.26 14.98 -35.35
C GLY A 776 5.58 14.32 -35.74
N ASN A 777 6.48 15.02 -36.45
CA ASN A 777 7.78 14.47 -36.75
C ASN A 777 8.70 14.54 -35.52
N VAL A 778 9.38 13.44 -35.26
CA VAL A 778 10.33 13.35 -34.14
C VAL A 778 11.74 13.57 -34.68
N HIS A 779 12.44 14.55 -34.11
CA HIS A 779 13.79 14.93 -34.50
C HIS A 779 14.76 14.69 -33.32
N PRO A 780 16.03 14.30 -33.57
CA PRO A 780 17.04 14.22 -32.52
C PRO A 780 17.37 15.62 -31.99
N PHE A 781 17.53 15.76 -30.69
CA PHE A 781 17.98 16.97 -30.06
C PHE A 781 19.51 16.97 -29.99
N THR A 782 20.14 17.93 -30.59
CA THR A 782 21.61 18.02 -30.71
C THR A 782 22.18 19.27 -30.06
N ALA A 783 23.50 19.42 -30.05
CA ALA A 783 24.16 20.64 -29.57
C ALA A 783 23.75 21.88 -30.35
N ALA A 784 23.31 21.73 -31.61
CA ALA A 784 22.82 22.85 -32.43
C ALA A 784 21.49 23.39 -31.87
N GLN A 785 20.55 22.52 -31.53
CA GLN A 785 19.31 22.92 -30.88
C GLN A 785 19.54 23.46 -29.48
N ALA A 786 20.52 22.90 -28.73
CA ALA A 786 20.86 23.42 -27.40
C ALA A 786 21.38 24.86 -27.41
N ALA A 787 22.01 25.30 -28.52
CA ALA A 787 22.52 26.66 -28.73
C ALA A 787 21.50 27.60 -29.36
N ASP A 788 20.36 27.06 -29.83
CA ASP A 788 19.33 27.85 -30.54
C ASP A 788 18.27 28.35 -29.52
N PRO A 789 18.02 29.65 -29.43
CA PRO A 789 17.01 30.22 -28.55
C PRO A 789 15.59 29.64 -28.77
N ASP A 790 15.28 29.24 -30.00
CA ASP A 790 13.97 28.65 -30.30
C ASP A 790 13.69 27.32 -29.55
N PHE A 791 14.73 26.65 -29.08
CA PHE A 791 14.65 25.42 -28.31
C PHE A 791 14.94 25.59 -26.81
N ALA A 792 15.14 26.82 -26.35
CA ALA A 792 15.55 27.06 -24.95
C ALA A 792 14.57 26.53 -23.93
N ASN A 793 13.25 26.54 -24.23
CA ASN A 793 12.21 26.00 -23.34
C ASN A 793 12.23 24.47 -23.20
N LEU A 794 12.92 23.77 -24.10
CA LEU A 794 13.06 22.31 -24.00
C LEU A 794 14.16 21.89 -23.02
N ILE A 795 14.97 22.82 -22.54
CA ILE A 795 16.05 22.53 -21.59
C ILE A 795 15.48 22.65 -20.18
N LEU A 796 15.24 21.51 -19.54
CA LEU A 796 14.75 21.47 -18.17
C LEU A 796 15.87 21.82 -17.20
N LYS A 797 15.64 22.78 -16.32
CA LYS A 797 16.62 23.29 -15.38
C LYS A 797 16.07 23.21 -13.96
N SER A 798 16.89 22.73 -13.05
CA SER A 798 16.61 22.80 -11.62
C SER A 798 17.38 23.97 -11.02
N ASP A 799 16.67 24.93 -10.46
CA ASP A 799 17.24 26.05 -9.70
C ASP A 799 17.73 25.62 -8.30
N ASN A 800 17.45 24.38 -7.90
CA ASN A 800 17.90 23.84 -6.63
C ASN A 800 19.27 23.18 -6.78
N ILE A 801 20.31 23.85 -6.32
CA ILE A 801 21.71 23.37 -6.34
C ILE A 801 21.91 22.07 -5.53
N TYR A 802 20.97 21.72 -4.65
CA TYR A 802 21.02 20.51 -3.83
C TYR A 802 20.30 19.31 -4.47
N THR A 803 19.72 19.48 -5.67
CA THR A 803 18.89 18.43 -6.31
C THR A 803 19.60 17.07 -6.35
N PHE A 804 20.90 17.03 -6.63
CA PHE A 804 21.69 15.79 -6.71
C PHE A 804 22.72 15.65 -5.57
N ALA A 805 22.73 16.57 -4.61
CA ALA A 805 23.59 16.46 -3.46
C ALA A 805 23.20 15.26 -2.62
N GLN A 806 24.17 14.64 -1.99
CA GLN A 806 23.88 13.64 -0.99
C GLN A 806 23.29 14.34 0.25
N ASP A 807 22.05 14.04 0.54
CA ASP A 807 21.39 14.47 1.76
C ASP A 807 21.44 13.38 2.85
N GLY A 808 21.27 13.77 4.08
CA GLY A 808 21.23 12.88 5.22
C GLY A 808 21.01 13.64 6.52
N TYR A 809 20.69 12.87 7.54
CA TYR A 809 20.45 13.41 8.88
C TYR A 809 21.35 12.71 9.89
N GLY A 810 21.73 13.45 10.92
CA GLY A 810 22.47 12.93 12.06
C GLY A 810 21.65 11.89 12.85
N MET A 811 22.33 11.21 13.75
CA MET A 811 21.71 10.20 14.63
C MET A 811 20.61 10.85 15.50
N TYR A 812 19.51 10.13 15.66
CA TYR A 812 18.45 10.47 16.61
C TYR A 812 17.90 9.21 17.29
N MET A 813 17.33 9.37 18.47
CA MET A 813 16.84 8.25 19.28
C MET A 813 15.61 8.63 20.10
N SER A 814 14.82 7.62 20.44
CA SER A 814 13.68 7.68 21.34
C SER A 814 13.66 6.46 22.27
N ALA A 815 12.99 6.57 23.38
CA ALA A 815 12.84 5.48 24.33
C ALA A 815 11.37 5.22 24.64
N ASN A 816 10.96 3.94 24.57
CA ASN A 816 9.61 3.47 24.79
C ASN A 816 9.56 2.56 26.03
N LEU A 817 8.46 2.62 26.76
CA LEU A 817 8.22 1.85 27.97
C LEU A 817 6.90 1.12 27.88
N SER A 818 6.87 -0.16 28.27
CA SER A 818 5.64 -0.92 28.44
C SER A 818 5.70 -1.67 29.78
N ILE A 819 4.61 -1.63 30.54
CA ILE A 819 4.49 -2.29 31.85
C ILE A 819 3.17 -3.07 31.84
N THR A 820 3.23 -4.36 32.14
CA THR A 820 2.05 -5.20 32.34
C THR A 820 2.07 -5.79 33.74
N LYS A 821 0.97 -5.62 34.47
CA LYS A 821 0.77 -6.13 35.84
C LYS A 821 -0.49 -6.98 35.89
N GLU A 822 -0.38 -8.23 36.32
CA GLU A 822 -1.53 -9.06 36.67
C GLU A 822 -1.91 -8.93 38.15
N ILE A 823 -3.20 -8.81 38.39
CA ILE A 823 -3.79 -8.73 39.75
C ILE A 823 -4.69 -9.99 39.90
N GLY A 824 -4.18 -10.98 40.64
CA GLY A 824 -4.79 -12.29 40.65
C GLY A 824 -4.78 -12.94 39.26
N ASP A 825 -5.74 -13.84 38.98
CA ASP A 825 -5.82 -14.56 37.72
C ASP A 825 -6.85 -13.95 36.75
N HIS A 826 -7.54 -12.89 37.20
CA HIS A 826 -8.68 -12.32 36.48
C HIS A 826 -8.43 -10.93 35.87
N VAL A 827 -7.46 -10.18 36.36
CA VAL A 827 -7.25 -8.78 35.92
C VAL A 827 -5.84 -8.58 35.44
N SER A 828 -5.68 -8.00 34.26
CA SER A 828 -4.39 -7.55 33.75
C SER A 828 -4.48 -6.08 33.38
N LEU A 829 -3.53 -5.29 33.87
CA LEU A 829 -3.35 -3.87 33.56
C LEU A 829 -2.07 -3.71 32.78
N SER A 830 -2.14 -3.09 31.61
CA SER A 830 -1.00 -2.82 30.77
C SER A 830 -0.94 -1.32 30.49
N PHE A 831 0.23 -0.72 30.69
CA PHE A 831 0.53 0.69 30.42
C PHE A 831 1.64 0.75 29.37
N PHE A 832 1.53 1.66 28.42
CA PHE A 832 2.62 1.97 27.49
C PHE A 832 2.88 3.48 27.43
N ALA A 833 4.12 3.84 27.11
CA ALA A 833 4.54 5.21 26.87
C ALA A 833 5.59 5.25 25.76
N ASN A 834 5.21 5.78 24.59
CA ASN A 834 6.09 5.99 23.46
C ASN A 834 6.86 7.30 23.66
N ASN A 835 8.16 7.27 23.37
CA ASN A 835 9.08 8.38 23.60
C ASN A 835 8.86 9.03 24.96
N PHE A 836 8.90 8.20 26.03
CA PHE A 836 8.63 8.69 27.41
C PHE A 836 9.64 9.72 27.90
N THR A 837 10.81 9.79 27.28
CA THR A 837 11.82 10.83 27.52
C THR A 837 11.50 12.14 26.82
N ASN A 838 10.47 12.17 25.97
CA ASN A 838 10.11 13.26 25.07
C ASN A 838 11.30 13.81 24.28
N SER A 839 12.21 12.91 23.90
CA SER A 839 13.39 13.25 23.09
C SER A 839 12.97 13.63 21.67
N ARG A 840 13.10 14.89 21.33
CA ARG A 840 12.72 15.44 20.02
C ARG A 840 13.88 16.26 19.44
N PRO A 841 15.02 15.61 19.11
CA PRO A 841 16.18 16.30 18.58
C PRO A 841 15.85 16.92 17.23
N TYR A 842 16.27 18.17 17.08
CA TYR A 842 16.21 18.87 15.80
C TYR A 842 17.47 18.53 15.01
N VAL A 843 17.34 17.61 14.07
CA VAL A 843 18.46 17.16 13.22
C VAL A 843 18.46 17.91 11.90
N LYS A 844 19.64 18.31 11.43
CA LYS A 844 19.79 19.11 10.22
C LYS A 844 20.10 18.23 9.02
N SER A 845 19.49 18.55 7.89
CA SER A 845 19.86 18.04 6.58
C SER A 845 21.32 18.39 6.30
N MET A 846 22.08 17.42 5.82
CA MET A 846 23.49 17.61 5.43
C MET A 846 23.63 18.48 4.18
N ALA A 847 22.65 18.39 3.28
CA ALA A 847 22.67 19.13 2.02
C ALA A 847 22.19 20.56 2.20
N THR A 848 21.04 20.75 2.84
CA THR A 848 20.35 22.06 2.88
C THR A 848 20.49 22.78 4.20
N GLY A 849 20.89 22.09 5.28
CA GLY A 849 20.90 22.64 6.64
C GLY A 849 19.51 22.79 7.27
N VAL A 850 18.44 22.48 6.52
CA VAL A 850 17.06 22.52 7.04
C VAL A 850 16.86 21.44 8.10
N GLY A 851 16.31 21.82 9.23
CA GLY A 851 16.10 20.90 10.32
C GLY A 851 14.78 20.17 10.29
N ALA A 852 14.78 18.95 10.82
CA ALA A 852 13.59 18.11 10.95
C ALA A 852 13.59 17.37 12.30
N ILE A 853 12.41 16.99 12.76
CA ILE A 853 12.20 16.14 13.93
C ILE A 853 11.56 14.84 13.44
N PHE A 854 12.22 13.70 13.65
CA PHE A 854 11.75 12.39 13.22
C PHE A 854 11.20 11.51 14.34
N THR A 855 11.48 11.85 15.60
CA THR A 855 10.98 11.11 16.75
C THR A 855 9.53 11.45 17.02
N PRO A 856 8.68 10.47 17.41
CA PRO A 856 7.30 10.74 17.75
C PRO A 856 7.17 11.66 18.95
N VAL A 857 6.06 12.34 19.08
CA VAL A 857 5.71 13.06 20.32
C VAL A 857 5.46 12.05 21.43
N PHE A 858 5.66 12.46 22.70
CA PHE A 858 5.28 11.66 23.86
C PHE A 858 3.82 11.21 23.76
N TYR A 859 3.59 9.92 23.90
CA TYR A 859 2.27 9.31 23.79
C TYR A 859 2.14 8.14 24.73
N TYR A 860 0.99 7.95 25.36
CA TYR A 860 0.80 6.90 26.37
C TYR A 860 -0.60 6.30 26.28
N GLY A 861 -0.80 5.14 26.87
CA GLY A 861 -2.09 4.50 26.96
C GLY A 861 -2.16 3.44 28.05
N LEU A 862 -3.38 3.05 28.36
CA LEU A 862 -3.70 2.05 29.38
C LEU A 862 -4.70 1.04 28.79
N THR A 863 -4.43 -0.24 29.06
CA THR A 863 -5.35 -1.34 28.72
C THR A 863 -5.65 -2.14 29.98
N CYS A 864 -6.94 -2.37 30.23
CA CYS A 864 -7.44 -3.25 31.29
C CYS A 864 -8.07 -4.48 30.65
N ARG A 865 -7.61 -5.67 31.02
CA ARG A 865 -8.20 -6.95 30.56
C ARG A 865 -8.75 -7.70 31.73
N LEU A 866 -9.99 -8.17 31.59
CA LEU A 866 -10.70 -8.98 32.57
C LEU A 866 -10.95 -10.38 31.97
N LYS A 867 -10.63 -11.42 32.72
CA LYS A 867 -10.76 -12.84 32.33
C LYS A 867 -11.64 -13.58 33.34
N PHE A 868 -12.71 -14.26 32.87
CA PHE A 868 -13.69 -14.97 33.71
C PHE A 868 -13.98 -16.37 33.21
#